data_089c8cba30e89389971b38d7332bd3aa
#
_entry.id   089c8cba30e89389971b38d7332bd3aa
#
_cell.length_a   1.000
_cell.length_b   1.000
_cell.length_c   1.000
_cell.angle_alpha   90.00
_cell.angle_beta   90.00
_cell.angle_gamma   90.00
#
_symmetry.space_group_name_H-M   'P 1'
#
loop_
_entity.id
_entity.type
_entity.pdbx_description
1 polymer ?
#
loop_
_entity_poly.entity_id
_entity_poly.type
_entity_poly.pdbx_seq_one_letter_code
_entity_poly.pdbx_strand_id
1 'polypeptide(L)'
;SLYKEILKQKKDCLGIQVLTLSSWLSSFYHGQNKSDIEILYLYKDALKNVSLSNAFYSSKEDYDFLNACLDFIKMAKTYQIHDFPCSTQKEKDLHEILNLLYPIQLKEDQTQDVLSSLPDLENIYILKKEYSQLDSYWIQVLIDHGAKWLGDKQLLTTHYYSVANARKQMEVIANLIIENDYSADDIFIALNNPSDINVLTQILTAHKIPFTTIQEVHTTSIYNEWIHYLTWAKDMDLKSFLNVVQTLYPNDNYLLQYYTLFPEQFLKFEPFLTTLPYKDNAIIDSYQFASYQKLEQDTLEWVHDHAFLFDAYDFIKMAKHIQNLHEQVTKEDLNAFNDVMSLIQDVHTHIHNANDLNILIHQIQNLSANQKANSIEGVFIGSRQDITNLRPIVFLTGTNASAFPALKLHTGIFDEAYVQNTDLPNLETRIQNQQAQIFDCLSLCEILYVFYPQSDYQGKNYEPSSDIENWLQQKAEFITTPDSFNWTTPTIDLNETTAKSIFFKDNHFKGSISRLESYARCPFSHALKYGLYLKEKEDITDIRIRGSILHHVLEVISKDRQEYTSLSKEEIHHYVENEFSFAKEVLLQQVPWFDSQIEEITEKLMLIFEQLHNFESNWHMNMYKQEHKFSYSYPWNGYTIDLYGYIDRIDNSNTSFCIFDYKSSDKDIKIDDFEKGLSLQLATYTLAYEKESGLIPVGCFYIALRTTPETLTYGKLNYRKKIPELTVNDEKDIADTFKVNRRLNGWHFSDASIYCDDIKRYMPVKRANPSLETIKEEWTQVVDSLLEDIKSGQALPNHVQDACKFCAYRSICRNSANEVEPMLRVEKEEE
;
A
#
# COMPACT_ATOMS: atom_id res chain seq x y z
N SER A 1 -16.02 18.29 -3.61
CA SER A 1 -15.79 18.39 -2.15
C SER A 1 -16.75 19.36 -1.47
N LEU A 2 -16.89 20.62 -1.89
CA LEU A 2 -17.78 21.64 -1.29
C LEU A 2 -19.24 21.13 -1.13
N TYR A 3 -19.78 20.49 -2.16
CA TYR A 3 -21.15 19.93 -2.08
C TYR A 3 -21.28 18.87 -0.99
N LYS A 4 -20.29 18.02 -0.81
CA LYS A 4 -20.27 17.01 0.26
C LYS A 4 -20.15 17.64 1.65
N GLU A 5 -19.36 18.73 1.80
CA GLU A 5 -19.29 19.48 3.05
C GLU A 5 -20.64 20.14 3.40
N ILE A 6 -21.29 20.75 2.42
CA ILE A 6 -22.64 21.32 2.61
C ILE A 6 -23.64 20.26 3.02
N LEU A 7 -23.60 19.06 2.40
CA LEU A 7 -24.47 17.93 2.76
C LEU A 7 -24.21 17.41 4.18
N LYS A 8 -22.96 17.43 4.66
CA LYS A 8 -22.63 17.07 6.05
C LYS A 8 -23.29 18.02 7.06
N GLN A 9 -23.28 19.32 6.77
CA GLN A 9 -23.79 20.35 7.67
C GLN A 9 -25.33 20.52 7.60
N LYS A 10 -25.93 20.30 6.44
CA LYS A 10 -27.39 20.47 6.21
C LYS A 10 -27.97 19.23 5.55
N LYS A 11 -28.95 18.64 6.21
CA LYS A 11 -29.62 17.41 5.73
C LYS A 11 -30.44 17.62 4.45
N ASP A 12 -30.75 18.85 4.06
CA ASP A 12 -31.52 19.20 2.88
C ASP A 12 -30.83 20.29 2.06
N CYS A 13 -30.41 19.93 0.85
CA CYS A 13 -29.77 20.83 -0.11
C CYS A 13 -30.52 20.90 -1.45
N LEU A 14 -31.85 20.71 -1.42
CA LEU A 14 -32.69 20.82 -2.61
C LEU A 14 -32.62 22.26 -3.17
N GLY A 15 -32.23 22.38 -4.45
CA GLY A 15 -32.13 23.66 -5.14
C GLY A 15 -30.77 24.37 -5.06
N ILE A 16 -29.79 23.79 -4.36
CA ILE A 16 -28.42 24.34 -4.36
C ILE A 16 -27.60 23.69 -5.47
N GLN A 17 -27.05 24.49 -6.36
CA GLN A 17 -26.05 24.05 -7.35
C GLN A 17 -24.67 24.52 -6.94
N VAL A 18 -23.71 23.63 -6.94
CA VAL A 18 -22.28 23.94 -6.69
C VAL A 18 -21.52 23.73 -7.98
N LEU A 19 -21.00 24.80 -8.56
CA LEU A 19 -20.30 24.83 -9.84
C LEU A 19 -18.91 25.40 -9.68
N THR A 20 -17.99 25.01 -10.54
CA THR A 20 -16.73 25.75 -10.73
C THR A 20 -17.00 27.02 -11.51
N LEU A 21 -16.16 28.05 -11.33
CA LEU A 21 -16.29 29.30 -12.09
C LEU A 21 -16.27 29.03 -13.61
N SER A 22 -15.35 28.20 -14.09
CA SER A 22 -15.25 27.86 -15.52
C SER A 22 -16.50 27.10 -16.01
N SER A 23 -17.06 26.19 -15.20
CA SER A 23 -18.29 25.49 -15.54
C SER A 23 -19.51 26.41 -15.59
N TRP A 24 -19.56 27.40 -14.70
CA TRP A 24 -20.61 28.40 -14.70
C TRP A 24 -20.47 29.34 -15.91
N LEU A 25 -19.28 29.86 -16.18
CA LEU A 25 -19.00 30.73 -17.32
C LEU A 25 -19.30 30.02 -18.65
N SER A 26 -19.05 28.71 -18.73
CA SER A 26 -19.28 27.96 -19.97
C SER A 26 -20.74 27.96 -20.43
N SER A 27 -21.71 28.24 -19.50
CA SER A 27 -23.12 28.37 -19.87
C SER A 27 -23.43 29.67 -20.68
N PHE A 28 -22.54 30.62 -20.67
CA PHE A 28 -22.69 31.90 -21.42
C PHE A 28 -21.95 31.94 -22.74
N TYR A 29 -20.99 31.00 -22.96
CA TYR A 29 -20.26 30.94 -24.20
C TYR A 29 -21.12 30.30 -25.30
N HIS A 30 -21.18 30.92 -26.48
CA HIS A 30 -21.94 30.44 -27.63
C HIS A 30 -21.03 29.76 -28.66
N GLY A 31 -21.56 28.71 -29.32
CA GLY A 31 -20.84 28.01 -30.40
C GLY A 31 -20.00 26.82 -29.90
N GLN A 32 -19.33 26.15 -30.81
CA GLN A 32 -18.36 25.10 -30.49
C GLN A 32 -17.03 25.74 -30.08
N ASN A 33 -16.75 25.76 -28.80
CA ASN A 33 -15.46 26.21 -28.33
C ASN A 33 -14.43 25.08 -28.45
N LYS A 34 -13.27 25.40 -29.00
CA LYS A 34 -12.15 24.45 -29.08
C LYS A 34 -11.57 24.19 -27.72
N SER A 35 -11.11 22.95 -27.48
CA SER A 35 -10.39 22.60 -26.25
C SER A 35 -8.99 23.24 -26.24
N ASP A 36 -8.42 23.42 -25.02
CA ASP A 36 -7.09 23.99 -24.89
C ASP A 36 -6.02 23.21 -25.66
N ILE A 37 -6.12 21.88 -25.66
CA ILE A 37 -5.19 21.04 -26.42
C ILE A 37 -5.32 21.24 -27.92
N GLU A 38 -6.54 21.38 -28.44
CA GLU A 38 -6.78 21.69 -29.86
C GLU A 38 -6.16 23.05 -30.23
N ILE A 39 -6.30 24.04 -29.35
CA ILE A 39 -5.68 25.37 -29.57
C ILE A 39 -4.14 25.25 -29.60
N LEU A 40 -3.52 24.47 -28.76
CA LEU A 40 -2.05 24.27 -28.78
C LEU A 40 -1.58 23.72 -30.15
N TYR A 41 -2.32 22.78 -30.74
CA TYR A 41 -2.00 22.33 -32.11
C TYR A 41 -2.18 23.41 -33.19
N LEU A 42 -3.24 24.22 -33.08
CA LEU A 42 -3.43 25.36 -33.98
C LEU A 42 -2.30 26.39 -33.80
N TYR A 43 -1.83 26.62 -32.57
CA TYR A 43 -0.68 27.48 -32.30
C TYR A 43 0.59 26.93 -32.94
N LYS A 44 0.87 25.63 -32.76
CA LYS A 44 1.98 24.95 -33.41
C LYS A 44 1.92 25.14 -34.93
N ASP A 45 0.75 24.98 -35.54
CA ASP A 45 0.58 25.17 -36.98
C ASP A 45 0.77 26.62 -37.44
N ALA A 46 0.25 27.59 -36.70
CA ALA A 46 0.44 29.02 -37.02
C ALA A 46 1.91 29.44 -36.92
N LEU A 47 2.66 28.89 -35.97
CA LEU A 47 4.08 29.18 -35.75
C LEU A 47 5.01 28.55 -36.80
N LYS A 48 4.51 27.74 -37.74
CA LYS A 48 5.29 27.33 -38.90
C LYS A 48 5.72 28.55 -39.76
N ASN A 49 4.97 29.65 -39.65
CA ASN A 49 5.21 30.90 -40.41
C ASN A 49 6.09 31.92 -39.67
N VAL A 50 6.60 31.59 -38.46
CA VAL A 50 7.48 32.50 -37.73
C VAL A 50 8.85 32.63 -38.42
N SER A 51 9.45 33.83 -38.37
CA SER A 51 10.74 34.08 -38.97
C SER A 51 11.87 33.26 -38.40
N LEU A 52 12.77 32.76 -39.25
CA LEU A 52 13.98 32.02 -38.83
C LEU A 52 14.90 32.83 -37.92
N SER A 53 14.84 34.16 -37.98
CA SER A 53 15.61 35.09 -37.15
C SER A 53 15.00 35.34 -35.78
N ASN A 54 13.80 34.85 -35.51
CA ASN A 54 13.13 34.99 -34.21
C ASN A 54 13.83 34.16 -33.17
N ALA A 55 14.12 34.76 -32.00
CA ALA A 55 14.84 34.10 -30.92
C ALA A 55 14.13 32.83 -30.40
N PHE A 56 12.82 32.74 -30.56
CA PHE A 56 11.99 31.62 -30.13
C PHE A 56 11.70 30.59 -31.22
N TYR A 57 12.34 30.70 -32.39
CA TYR A 57 12.11 29.79 -33.51
C TYR A 57 12.33 28.32 -33.15
N SER A 58 13.33 28.01 -32.35
CA SER A 58 13.63 26.65 -31.89
C SER A 58 12.60 26.07 -30.92
N SER A 59 11.90 26.92 -30.17
CA SER A 59 10.91 26.54 -29.16
C SER A 59 9.46 26.50 -29.68
N LYS A 60 9.22 26.82 -30.95
CA LYS A 60 7.88 26.93 -31.52
C LYS A 60 7.02 25.65 -31.45
N GLU A 61 7.64 24.49 -31.21
CA GLU A 61 6.97 23.19 -31.05
C GLU A 61 7.00 22.68 -29.60
N ASP A 62 7.66 23.42 -28.69
CA ASP A 62 7.77 23.02 -27.30
C ASP A 62 6.44 23.27 -26.58
N TYR A 63 5.98 22.27 -25.84
CA TYR A 63 4.73 22.35 -25.09
C TYR A 63 4.70 23.54 -24.12
N ASP A 64 5.75 23.73 -23.32
CA ASP A 64 5.80 24.80 -22.31
C ASP A 64 5.74 26.19 -22.95
N PHE A 65 6.40 26.34 -24.09
CA PHE A 65 6.34 27.59 -24.85
C PHE A 65 4.94 27.86 -25.38
N LEU A 66 4.31 26.87 -26.02
CA LEU A 66 2.97 26.98 -26.56
C LEU A 66 1.94 27.27 -25.48
N ASN A 67 2.07 26.57 -24.32
CA ASN A 67 1.17 26.78 -23.18
C ASN A 67 1.35 28.16 -22.54
N ALA A 68 2.59 28.66 -22.41
CA ALA A 68 2.84 30.02 -21.95
C ALA A 68 2.20 31.09 -22.88
N CYS A 69 2.26 30.88 -24.18
CA CYS A 69 1.57 31.73 -25.14
C CYS A 69 0.04 31.68 -24.99
N LEU A 70 -0.51 30.46 -24.77
CA LEU A 70 -1.95 30.28 -24.58
C LEU A 70 -2.44 31.00 -23.31
N ASP A 71 -1.74 30.80 -22.18
CA ASP A 71 -2.08 31.44 -20.91
C ASP A 71 -2.03 32.95 -21.00
N PHE A 72 -0.99 33.50 -21.64
CA PHE A 72 -0.88 34.94 -21.86
C PHE A 72 -1.99 35.48 -22.75
N ILE A 73 -2.30 34.81 -23.87
CA ILE A 73 -3.36 35.26 -24.81
C ILE A 73 -4.73 35.15 -24.14
N LYS A 74 -5.01 34.17 -23.35
CA LYS A 74 -6.25 34.07 -22.54
C LYS A 74 -6.40 35.31 -21.65
N MET A 75 -5.32 35.65 -20.91
CA MET A 75 -5.33 36.90 -20.11
C MET A 75 -5.55 38.13 -20.96
N ALA A 76 -4.80 38.30 -22.03
CA ALA A 76 -4.90 39.45 -22.91
C ALA A 76 -6.33 39.64 -23.46
N LYS A 77 -6.96 38.53 -23.93
CA LYS A 77 -8.33 38.56 -24.42
C LYS A 77 -9.36 38.87 -23.36
N THR A 78 -9.18 38.27 -22.13
CA THR A 78 -10.08 38.54 -21.02
C THR A 78 -10.02 40.00 -20.55
N TYR A 79 -8.82 40.57 -20.50
CA TYR A 79 -8.61 41.99 -20.16
C TYR A 79 -8.74 42.95 -21.37
N GLN A 80 -9.07 42.41 -22.58
CA GLN A 80 -9.29 43.14 -23.81
C GLN A 80 -8.08 43.95 -24.28
N ILE A 81 -6.90 43.35 -24.10
CA ILE A 81 -5.64 43.95 -24.55
C ILE A 81 -5.39 43.56 -26.01
N HIS A 82 -5.22 44.53 -26.86
CA HIS A 82 -4.99 44.33 -28.30
C HIS A 82 -3.61 44.81 -28.76
N ASP A 83 -2.98 45.68 -27.96
CA ASP A 83 -1.66 46.22 -28.27
C ASP A 83 -0.59 45.56 -27.43
N PHE A 84 0.42 45.00 -28.08
CA PHE A 84 1.52 44.29 -27.44
C PHE A 84 2.83 45.07 -27.50
N PRO A 85 3.69 45.04 -26.47
CA PRO A 85 4.98 45.72 -26.46
C PRO A 85 5.87 45.30 -27.65
N CYS A 86 6.60 46.28 -28.23
CA CYS A 86 7.51 46.01 -29.34
C CYS A 86 8.78 46.89 -29.35
N SER A 87 9.21 47.37 -28.20
CA SER A 87 10.36 48.28 -28.06
C SER A 87 11.70 47.52 -28.06
N THR A 88 11.84 46.51 -27.26
CA THR A 88 13.04 45.67 -27.13
C THR A 88 13.09 44.54 -28.17
N GLN A 89 14.25 43.91 -28.38
CA GLN A 89 14.32 42.76 -29.29
C GLN A 89 13.44 41.61 -28.87
N LYS A 90 13.44 41.29 -27.58
CA LYS A 90 12.54 40.26 -26.99
C LYS A 90 11.07 40.58 -27.26
N GLU A 91 10.70 41.85 -27.09
CA GLU A 91 9.31 42.28 -27.33
C GLU A 91 8.95 42.17 -28.81
N LYS A 92 9.85 42.51 -29.72
CA LYS A 92 9.62 42.39 -31.17
C LYS A 92 9.43 40.93 -31.56
N ASP A 93 10.25 40.06 -31.06
CA ASP A 93 10.16 38.62 -31.32
C ASP A 93 8.85 38.02 -30.80
N LEU A 94 8.44 38.42 -29.58
CA LEU A 94 7.15 38.00 -28.98
C LEU A 94 5.97 38.66 -29.72
N HIS A 95 6.10 39.93 -30.17
CA HIS A 95 5.08 40.62 -30.93
C HIS A 95 4.80 39.90 -32.27
N GLU A 96 5.83 39.43 -32.98
CA GLU A 96 5.66 38.60 -34.18
C GLU A 96 4.85 37.34 -33.89
N ILE A 97 5.20 36.64 -32.79
CA ILE A 97 4.52 35.40 -32.34
C ILE A 97 3.05 35.70 -31.99
N LEU A 98 2.82 36.72 -31.15
CA LEU A 98 1.47 37.07 -30.74
C LEU A 98 0.58 37.50 -31.90
N ASN A 99 1.11 38.19 -32.88
CA ASN A 99 0.37 38.55 -34.10
C ASN A 99 -0.07 37.34 -34.93
N LEU A 100 0.68 36.24 -34.89
CA LEU A 100 0.27 34.98 -35.54
C LEU A 100 -0.78 34.21 -34.72
N LEU A 101 -0.69 34.24 -33.35
CA LEU A 101 -1.51 33.44 -32.48
C LEU A 101 -2.80 34.12 -32.02
N TYR A 102 -2.78 35.41 -31.77
CA TYR A 102 -3.91 36.18 -31.21
C TYR A 102 -5.18 36.11 -32.06
N PRO A 103 -5.12 36.09 -33.45
CA PRO A 103 -6.31 35.95 -34.29
C PRO A 103 -7.03 34.61 -34.17
N ILE A 104 -6.39 33.58 -33.58
CA ILE A 104 -7.01 32.27 -33.37
C ILE A 104 -8.11 32.42 -32.29
N GLN A 105 -9.33 32.00 -32.66
CA GLN A 105 -10.50 32.18 -31.80
C GLN A 105 -10.41 31.33 -30.53
N LEU A 106 -10.61 31.99 -29.40
CA LEU A 106 -10.74 31.40 -28.06
C LEU A 106 -12.13 31.76 -27.50
N LYS A 107 -12.56 31.00 -26.43
CA LYS A 107 -13.79 31.35 -25.69
C LYS A 107 -13.69 32.77 -25.05
N GLU A 108 -12.49 33.20 -24.69
CA GLU A 108 -12.20 34.51 -24.10
C GLU A 108 -12.46 35.69 -25.07
N ASP A 109 -12.57 35.47 -26.38
CA ASP A 109 -13.02 36.48 -27.32
C ASP A 109 -14.47 36.94 -27.08
N GLN A 110 -15.28 36.09 -26.40
CA GLN A 110 -16.68 36.37 -26.07
C GLN A 110 -16.83 37.14 -24.74
N THR A 111 -15.74 37.58 -24.12
CA THR A 111 -15.80 38.24 -22.79
C THR A 111 -16.80 39.39 -22.73
N GLN A 112 -16.86 40.26 -23.80
CA GLN A 112 -17.82 41.36 -23.85
C GLN A 112 -19.27 40.90 -23.97
N ASP A 113 -19.52 39.84 -24.73
CA ASP A 113 -20.86 39.29 -24.88
C ASP A 113 -21.35 38.70 -23.58
N VAL A 114 -20.43 38.00 -22.83
CA VAL A 114 -20.71 37.49 -21.51
C VAL A 114 -21.02 38.61 -20.52
N LEU A 115 -20.20 39.67 -20.48
CA LEU A 115 -20.41 40.82 -19.59
C LEU A 115 -21.76 41.49 -19.86
N SER A 116 -22.16 41.63 -21.12
CA SER A 116 -23.44 42.26 -21.51
C SER A 116 -24.68 41.37 -21.21
N SER A 117 -24.47 40.05 -21.09
CA SER A 117 -25.54 39.08 -20.87
C SER A 117 -25.71 38.64 -19.42
N LEU A 118 -24.84 39.13 -18.50
CA LEU A 118 -24.90 38.72 -17.09
C LEU A 118 -26.25 39.12 -16.44
N PRO A 119 -26.98 38.22 -15.80
CA PRO A 119 -28.18 38.52 -15.02
C PRO A 119 -27.84 39.19 -13.69
N ASP A 120 -28.86 39.56 -12.92
CA ASP A 120 -28.68 39.92 -11.52
C ASP A 120 -28.27 38.68 -10.71
N LEU A 121 -27.17 38.80 -9.96
CA LEU A 121 -26.49 37.68 -9.29
C LEU A 121 -26.70 37.65 -7.77
N GLU A 122 -27.74 38.30 -7.25
CA GLU A 122 -28.01 38.37 -5.79
C GLU A 122 -28.08 37.02 -5.06
N ASN A 123 -28.38 35.95 -5.78
CA ASN A 123 -28.49 34.59 -5.25
C ASN A 123 -27.23 33.74 -5.50
N ILE A 124 -26.16 34.34 -6.00
CA ILE A 124 -24.89 33.65 -6.20
C ILE A 124 -23.96 33.95 -5.04
N TYR A 125 -23.44 32.88 -4.43
CA TYR A 125 -22.47 32.93 -3.35
C TYR A 125 -21.12 32.41 -3.80
N ILE A 126 -20.08 33.18 -3.58
CA ILE A 126 -18.70 32.88 -4.01
C ILE A 126 -17.89 32.50 -2.78
N LEU A 127 -17.25 31.32 -2.83
CA LEU A 127 -16.42 30.86 -1.75
C LEU A 127 -15.14 31.71 -1.66
N LYS A 128 -14.78 32.17 -0.48
CA LYS A 128 -13.50 32.87 -0.25
C LYS A 128 -12.34 31.87 -0.35
N LYS A 129 -11.44 32.11 -1.27
CA LYS A 129 -10.17 31.38 -1.46
C LYS A 129 -9.19 32.25 -2.26
N GLU A 130 -7.94 31.78 -2.39
CA GLU A 130 -6.99 32.39 -3.31
C GLU A 130 -7.33 32.00 -4.75
N TYR A 131 -7.61 32.99 -5.58
CA TYR A 131 -7.95 32.81 -7.00
C TYR A 131 -6.77 33.12 -7.92
N SER A 132 -6.73 32.50 -9.11
CA SER A 132 -5.82 32.90 -10.18
C SER A 132 -6.11 34.34 -10.61
N GLN A 133 -5.19 34.99 -11.31
CA GLN A 133 -5.40 36.34 -11.80
C GLN A 133 -6.63 36.40 -12.73
N LEU A 134 -6.81 35.43 -13.59
CA LEU A 134 -7.92 35.33 -14.52
C LEU A 134 -9.25 35.08 -13.79
N ASP A 135 -9.25 34.18 -12.81
CA ASP A 135 -10.42 33.96 -11.97
C ASP A 135 -10.76 35.19 -11.12
N SER A 136 -9.75 35.89 -10.60
CA SER A 136 -9.95 37.12 -9.82
C SER A 136 -10.64 38.22 -10.63
N TYR A 137 -10.34 38.35 -11.91
CA TYR A 137 -11.05 39.25 -12.82
C TYR A 137 -12.55 38.92 -12.83
N TRP A 138 -12.90 37.67 -13.15
CA TRP A 138 -14.27 37.23 -13.20
C TRP A 138 -15.00 37.32 -11.85
N ILE A 139 -14.32 36.97 -10.77
CA ILE A 139 -14.88 37.10 -9.42
C ILE A 139 -15.23 38.54 -9.09
N GLN A 140 -14.36 39.50 -9.44
CA GLN A 140 -14.68 40.92 -9.26
C GLN A 140 -15.90 41.36 -10.07
N VAL A 141 -15.97 40.90 -11.33
CA VAL A 141 -17.13 41.14 -12.20
C VAL A 141 -18.42 40.61 -11.58
N LEU A 142 -18.37 39.37 -11.05
CA LEU A 142 -19.55 38.76 -10.42
C LEU A 142 -20.00 39.51 -9.15
N ILE A 143 -19.07 39.97 -8.34
CA ILE A 143 -19.36 40.78 -7.15
C ILE A 143 -19.97 42.14 -7.55
N ASP A 144 -19.46 42.78 -8.57
CA ASP A 144 -19.97 44.06 -9.08
C ASP A 144 -21.41 43.91 -9.65
N HIS A 145 -21.81 42.70 -10.07
CA HIS A 145 -23.15 42.33 -10.54
C HIS A 145 -24.06 41.74 -9.45
N GLY A 146 -23.67 41.86 -8.16
CA GLY A 146 -24.53 41.53 -7.02
C GLY A 146 -24.26 40.18 -6.34
N ALA A 147 -23.29 39.40 -6.82
CA ALA A 147 -22.89 38.18 -6.15
C ALA A 147 -22.28 38.47 -4.75
N LYS A 148 -22.43 37.51 -3.84
CA LYS A 148 -22.05 37.70 -2.43
C LYS A 148 -20.95 36.71 -2.03
N TRP A 149 -20.09 37.12 -1.12
CA TRP A 149 -19.11 36.23 -0.52
C TRP A 149 -19.81 35.23 0.41
N LEU A 150 -19.39 33.95 0.32
CA LEU A 150 -19.83 32.92 1.26
C LEU A 150 -18.96 32.94 2.52
N GLY A 151 -19.63 33.06 3.68
CA GLY A 151 -19.02 32.95 5.00
C GLY A 151 -18.69 34.30 5.64
N ASP A 152 -18.97 34.40 6.94
CA ASP A 152 -18.65 35.50 7.80
C ASP A 152 -17.29 35.29 8.50
N LYS A 153 -16.63 36.35 8.92
CA LYS A 153 -15.40 36.19 9.71
C LYS A 153 -15.71 35.55 11.05
N GLN A 154 -15.02 34.49 11.39
CA GLN A 154 -15.24 33.66 12.59
C GLN A 154 -14.00 33.51 13.46
N LEU A 155 -12.87 34.10 13.08
CA LEU A 155 -11.57 33.90 13.75
C LEU A 155 -11.65 34.29 15.22
N LEU A 156 -11.61 33.29 16.12
CA LEU A 156 -11.69 33.45 17.56
C LEU A 156 -10.31 33.39 18.22
N THR A 157 -9.48 32.45 17.73
CA THR A 157 -8.18 32.17 18.36
C THR A 157 -7.10 31.98 17.30
N THR A 158 -5.95 32.59 17.54
CA THR A 158 -4.75 32.43 16.71
C THR A 158 -3.57 31.96 17.53
N HIS A 159 -2.82 31.02 16.99
CA HIS A 159 -1.58 30.52 17.57
C HIS A 159 -0.47 30.66 16.54
N TYR A 160 0.63 31.30 16.88
CA TYR A 160 1.76 31.45 15.98
C TYR A 160 3.01 30.83 16.58
N TYR A 161 3.49 29.76 15.96
CA TYR A 161 4.59 28.96 16.46
C TYR A 161 5.79 28.91 15.52
N SER A 162 6.98 28.92 16.10
CA SER A 162 8.20 28.52 15.42
C SER A 162 8.65 27.13 15.90
N VAL A 163 9.21 26.35 14.99
CA VAL A 163 9.69 24.99 15.24
C VAL A 163 11.07 24.79 14.63
N ALA A 164 11.83 23.79 15.09
CA ALA A 164 13.21 23.60 14.63
C ALA A 164 13.32 23.35 13.11
N ASN A 165 12.44 22.52 12.56
CA ASN A 165 12.44 22.16 11.12
C ASN A 165 11.06 21.66 10.67
N ALA A 166 10.92 21.39 9.37
CA ALA A 166 9.65 20.93 8.78
C ALA A 166 9.11 19.65 9.42
N ARG A 167 9.94 18.66 9.73
CA ARG A 167 9.51 17.43 10.40
C ARG A 167 8.94 17.70 11.79
N LYS A 168 9.65 18.51 12.60
CA LYS A 168 9.16 18.91 13.93
C LYS A 168 7.84 19.67 13.84
N GLN A 169 7.66 20.46 12.81
CA GLN A 169 6.36 21.12 12.54
C GLN A 169 5.22 20.10 12.41
N MET A 170 5.42 19.03 11.62
CA MET A 170 4.38 18.01 11.42
C MET A 170 4.13 17.18 12.70
N GLU A 171 5.18 16.92 13.46
CA GLU A 171 5.07 16.24 14.77
C GLU A 171 4.27 17.07 15.77
N VAL A 172 4.50 18.41 15.83
CA VAL A 172 3.74 19.32 16.68
C VAL A 172 2.26 19.37 16.26
N ILE A 173 1.97 19.44 14.98
CA ILE A 173 0.60 19.43 14.47
C ILE A 173 -0.14 18.18 14.92
N ALA A 174 0.46 17.00 14.73
CA ALA A 174 -0.16 15.73 15.14
C ALA A 174 -0.40 15.70 16.66
N ASN A 175 0.52 16.25 17.46
CA ASN A 175 0.37 16.34 18.90
C ASN A 175 -0.77 17.27 19.30
N LEU A 176 -0.85 18.46 18.72
CA LEU A 176 -1.92 19.41 19.01
C LEU A 176 -3.31 18.85 18.66
N ILE A 177 -3.41 18.05 17.57
CA ILE A 177 -4.65 17.38 17.22
C ILE A 177 -5.06 16.40 18.31
N ILE A 178 -4.12 15.63 18.84
CA ILE A 178 -4.38 14.62 19.87
C ILE A 178 -4.64 15.27 21.25
N GLU A 179 -3.80 16.22 21.66
CA GLU A 179 -3.88 16.86 22.99
C GLU A 179 -5.18 17.66 23.18
N ASN A 180 -5.67 18.27 22.11
CA ASN A 180 -6.93 19.02 22.14
C ASN A 180 -8.17 18.19 21.78
N ASP A 181 -8.00 16.89 21.52
CA ASP A 181 -9.07 15.96 21.13
C ASP A 181 -9.92 16.47 19.93
N TYR A 182 -9.23 17.09 18.96
CA TYR A 182 -9.91 17.63 17.80
C TYR A 182 -10.44 16.53 16.89
N SER A 183 -11.67 16.70 16.42
CA SER A 183 -12.22 15.87 15.37
C SER A 183 -11.43 16.03 14.08
N ALA A 184 -10.95 14.93 13.52
CA ALA A 184 -10.19 14.96 12.27
C ALA A 184 -10.99 15.58 11.11
N ASP A 185 -12.31 15.45 11.13
CA ASP A 185 -13.19 16.01 10.09
C ASP A 185 -13.33 17.55 10.16
N ASP A 186 -12.92 18.17 11.27
CA ASP A 186 -12.98 19.63 11.46
C ASP A 186 -11.67 20.34 11.09
N ILE A 187 -10.65 19.58 10.66
CA ILE A 187 -9.29 20.08 10.45
C ILE A 187 -8.96 20.20 8.97
N PHE A 188 -8.38 21.34 8.59
CA PHE A 188 -7.68 21.56 7.34
C PHE A 188 -6.20 21.86 7.59
N ILE A 189 -5.30 21.14 6.93
CA ILE A 189 -3.86 21.42 6.96
C ILE A 189 -3.43 21.98 5.61
N ALA A 190 -3.04 23.25 5.61
CA ALA A 190 -2.53 23.94 4.44
C ALA A 190 -1.00 23.84 4.37
N LEU A 191 -0.49 23.11 3.41
CA LEU A 191 0.94 22.99 3.14
C LEU A 191 1.39 24.11 2.21
N ASN A 192 2.29 24.97 2.70
CA ASN A 192 2.90 26.01 1.86
C ASN A 192 4.03 25.42 0.99
N ASN A 193 4.69 24.35 1.45
CA ASN A 193 5.63 23.56 0.67
C ASN A 193 5.04 22.18 0.35
N PRO A 194 4.68 21.89 -0.91
CA PRO A 194 4.07 20.60 -1.29
C PRO A 194 4.94 19.39 -0.98
N SER A 195 6.27 19.53 -0.93
CA SER A 195 7.18 18.40 -0.63
C SER A 195 7.00 17.84 0.79
N ASP A 196 6.41 18.62 1.70
CA ASP A 196 6.20 18.22 3.09
C ASP A 196 5.05 17.20 3.26
N ILE A 197 4.25 16.97 2.21
CA ILE A 197 3.10 16.06 2.25
C ILE A 197 3.48 14.65 2.67
N ASN A 198 4.61 14.13 2.17
CA ASN A 198 5.05 12.78 2.49
C ASN A 198 5.43 12.63 3.97
N VAL A 199 6.07 13.66 4.54
CA VAL A 199 6.43 13.66 5.96
C VAL A 199 5.18 13.75 6.83
N LEU A 200 4.24 14.66 6.47
CA LEU A 200 2.99 14.82 7.19
C LEU A 200 2.15 13.53 7.17
N THR A 201 1.94 12.93 6.01
CA THR A 201 1.12 11.72 5.88
C THR A 201 1.72 10.54 6.64
N GLN A 202 3.05 10.38 6.65
CA GLN A 202 3.72 9.36 7.47
C GLN A 202 3.49 9.59 8.96
N ILE A 203 3.58 10.83 9.42
CA ILE A 203 3.34 11.18 10.83
C ILE A 203 1.88 10.95 11.21
N LEU A 204 0.92 11.43 10.42
CA LEU A 204 -0.50 11.21 10.68
C LEU A 204 -0.85 9.71 10.68
N THR A 205 -0.27 8.93 9.76
CA THR A 205 -0.42 7.48 9.74
C THR A 205 0.14 6.82 10.99
N ALA A 206 1.34 7.23 11.43
CA ALA A 206 1.95 6.72 12.66
C ALA A 206 1.10 7.03 13.90
N HIS A 207 0.45 8.19 13.92
CA HIS A 207 -0.46 8.63 14.98
C HIS A 207 -1.90 8.16 14.78
N LYS A 208 -2.22 7.44 13.70
CA LYS A 208 -3.56 6.96 13.34
C LYS A 208 -4.61 8.04 13.23
N ILE A 209 -4.21 9.21 12.83
CA ILE A 209 -5.09 10.30 12.52
C ILE A 209 -5.59 10.09 11.08
N PRO A 210 -6.89 9.88 10.84
CA PRO A 210 -7.41 9.72 9.49
C PRO A 210 -7.25 11.00 8.71
N PHE A 211 -6.85 10.89 7.45
CA PHE A 211 -6.65 12.06 6.58
C PHE A 211 -7.04 11.77 5.14
N THR A 212 -7.31 12.83 4.41
CA THR A 212 -7.48 12.83 2.95
C THR A 212 -6.62 13.93 2.35
N THR A 213 -5.88 13.63 1.31
CA THR A 213 -5.11 14.62 0.53
C THR A 213 -5.95 15.12 -0.63
N ILE A 214 -5.81 16.40 -1.00
CA ILE A 214 -6.50 16.96 -2.20
C ILE A 214 -6.05 16.25 -3.48
N GLN A 215 -4.77 15.89 -3.55
CA GLN A 215 -4.22 15.08 -4.63
C GLN A 215 -4.11 13.63 -4.15
N GLU A 216 -4.87 12.74 -4.73
CA GLU A 216 -4.64 11.30 -4.52
C GLU A 216 -3.35 10.90 -5.24
N VAL A 217 -2.48 10.18 -4.52
CA VAL A 217 -1.36 9.49 -5.13
C VAL A 217 -1.95 8.32 -5.93
N HIS A 218 -1.94 8.46 -7.24
CA HIS A 218 -2.25 7.47 -8.29
C HIS A 218 -2.98 6.20 -7.85
N THR A 219 -4.26 6.14 -8.12
CA THR A 219 -5.08 4.94 -7.98
C THR A 219 -5.22 4.17 -9.30
N THR A 220 -4.84 4.76 -10.44
CA THR A 220 -4.97 4.12 -11.76
C THR A 220 -3.65 4.12 -12.53
N SER A 221 -3.33 2.99 -13.17
CA SER A 221 -2.18 2.84 -14.07
C SER A 221 -2.44 3.42 -15.48
N ILE A 222 -3.69 3.67 -15.85
CA ILE A 222 -4.10 3.99 -17.23
C ILE A 222 -3.36 5.19 -17.83
N TYR A 223 -3.15 6.26 -17.04
CA TYR A 223 -2.38 7.40 -17.55
C TYR A 223 -0.94 7.02 -17.89
N ASN A 224 -0.28 6.23 -17.05
CA ASN A 224 1.10 5.78 -17.29
C ASN A 224 1.17 4.84 -18.50
N GLU A 225 0.20 3.95 -18.65
CA GLU A 225 0.09 3.05 -19.80
C GLU A 225 0.01 3.83 -21.11
N TRP A 226 -0.82 4.86 -21.17
CA TRP A 226 -0.92 5.75 -22.32
C TRP A 226 0.35 6.59 -22.53
N ILE A 227 0.95 7.14 -21.48
CA ILE A 227 2.19 7.91 -21.58
C ILE A 227 3.32 7.03 -22.14
N HIS A 228 3.47 5.81 -21.65
CA HIS A 228 4.50 4.90 -22.14
C HIS A 228 4.23 4.47 -23.60
N TYR A 229 2.99 4.16 -23.94
CA TYR A 229 2.63 3.85 -25.33
C TYR A 229 2.90 5.02 -26.28
N LEU A 230 2.45 6.21 -25.94
CA LEU A 230 2.66 7.40 -26.77
C LEU A 230 4.15 7.77 -26.87
N THR A 231 4.90 7.57 -25.79
CA THR A 231 6.36 7.76 -25.79
C THR A 231 7.03 6.74 -26.71
N TRP A 232 6.58 5.49 -26.68
CA TRP A 232 7.04 4.45 -27.60
C TRP A 232 6.69 4.82 -29.05
N ALA A 233 5.44 5.20 -29.33
CA ALA A 233 4.99 5.62 -30.65
C ALA A 233 5.78 6.82 -31.20
N LYS A 234 6.28 7.68 -30.31
CA LYS A 234 7.12 8.84 -30.65
C LYS A 234 8.57 8.45 -30.90
N ASP A 235 9.20 7.75 -29.98
CA ASP A 235 10.65 7.55 -29.96
C ASP A 235 11.10 6.29 -30.72
N MET A 236 10.26 5.26 -30.78
CA MET A 236 10.48 3.98 -31.45
C MET A 236 11.85 3.33 -31.09
N ASP A 237 12.32 3.53 -29.86
CA ASP A 237 13.59 2.99 -29.36
C ASP A 237 13.38 1.85 -28.34
N LEU A 238 14.43 1.09 -28.08
CA LEU A 238 14.39 -0.05 -27.17
C LEU A 238 13.94 0.34 -25.77
N LYS A 239 14.39 1.49 -25.26
CA LYS A 239 14.08 1.93 -23.90
C LYS A 239 12.58 2.21 -23.73
N SER A 240 12.00 2.95 -24.65
CA SER A 240 10.56 3.27 -24.63
C SER A 240 9.71 2.02 -24.83
N PHE A 241 10.15 1.09 -25.71
CA PHE A 241 9.51 -0.21 -25.87
C PHE A 241 9.50 -1.03 -24.57
N LEU A 242 10.64 -1.16 -23.90
CA LEU A 242 10.72 -1.91 -22.64
C LEU A 242 9.87 -1.26 -21.53
N ASN A 243 9.71 0.06 -21.51
CA ASN A 243 8.78 0.73 -20.60
C ASN A 243 7.32 0.33 -20.88
N VAL A 244 6.93 0.21 -22.16
CA VAL A 244 5.60 -0.29 -22.55
C VAL A 244 5.41 -1.73 -22.06
N VAL A 245 6.40 -2.60 -22.32
CA VAL A 245 6.33 -4.01 -21.88
C VAL A 245 6.20 -4.12 -20.36
N GLN A 246 7.02 -3.40 -19.60
CA GLN A 246 6.95 -3.43 -18.13
C GLN A 246 5.61 -2.92 -17.59
N THR A 247 4.97 -1.98 -18.27
CA THR A 247 3.72 -1.36 -17.80
C THR A 247 2.49 -2.16 -18.21
N LEU A 248 2.41 -2.58 -19.46
CA LEU A 248 1.24 -3.28 -20.02
C LEU A 248 1.33 -4.80 -19.88
N TYR A 249 2.54 -5.37 -19.83
CA TYR A 249 2.78 -6.80 -19.82
C TYR A 249 3.79 -7.20 -18.73
N PRO A 250 3.47 -6.93 -17.45
CA PRO A 250 4.41 -7.17 -16.34
C PRO A 250 4.84 -8.65 -16.19
N ASN A 251 4.08 -9.58 -16.78
CA ASN A 251 4.37 -11.00 -16.74
C ASN A 251 5.35 -11.45 -17.83
N ASP A 252 5.60 -10.62 -18.85
CA ASP A 252 6.43 -10.98 -20.01
C ASP A 252 7.89 -10.53 -19.81
N ASN A 253 8.43 -10.78 -18.62
CA ASN A 253 9.80 -10.41 -18.24
C ASN A 253 10.89 -11.01 -19.13
N TYR A 254 10.59 -12.08 -19.85
CA TYR A 254 11.51 -12.70 -20.80
C TYR A 254 11.86 -11.79 -21.97
N LEU A 255 10.98 -10.88 -22.37
CA LEU A 255 11.29 -9.86 -23.38
C LEU A 255 12.40 -8.92 -22.89
N LEU A 256 12.29 -8.48 -21.62
CA LEU A 256 13.32 -7.65 -21.00
C LEU A 256 14.66 -8.39 -20.94
N GLN A 257 14.63 -9.68 -20.58
CA GLN A 257 15.80 -10.53 -20.54
C GLN A 257 16.43 -10.67 -21.93
N TYR A 258 15.62 -10.95 -22.95
CA TYR A 258 16.10 -11.14 -24.32
C TYR A 258 16.77 -9.87 -24.86
N TYR A 259 16.12 -8.73 -24.80
CA TYR A 259 16.67 -7.48 -25.33
C TYR A 259 17.77 -6.86 -24.47
N THR A 260 17.88 -7.25 -23.19
CA THR A 260 19.05 -6.92 -22.36
C THR A 260 20.29 -7.70 -22.80
N LEU A 261 20.11 -8.97 -23.16
CA LEU A 261 21.20 -9.84 -23.66
C LEU A 261 21.57 -9.51 -25.11
N PHE A 262 20.58 -9.19 -25.95
CA PHE A 262 20.74 -9.02 -27.40
C PHE A 262 20.08 -7.71 -27.87
N PRO A 263 20.54 -6.54 -27.42
CA PRO A 263 19.91 -5.26 -27.78
C PRO A 263 19.96 -4.94 -29.28
N GLU A 264 20.96 -5.49 -30.00
CA GLU A 264 21.09 -5.35 -31.44
C GLU A 264 20.04 -6.10 -32.26
N GLN A 265 19.26 -6.97 -31.63
CA GLN A 265 18.16 -7.69 -32.26
C GLN A 265 16.83 -6.92 -32.20
N PHE A 266 16.81 -5.81 -31.47
CA PHE A 266 15.61 -4.96 -31.44
C PHE A 266 15.23 -4.46 -32.85
N LEU A 267 13.96 -4.54 -33.16
CA LEU A 267 13.37 -4.28 -34.50
C LEU A 267 13.86 -5.23 -35.62
N LYS A 268 14.59 -6.29 -35.29
CA LYS A 268 14.91 -7.37 -36.23
C LYS A 268 14.01 -8.54 -35.90
N PHE A 269 12.98 -8.71 -36.68
CA PHE A 269 11.93 -9.75 -36.43
C PHE A 269 12.33 -11.12 -37.03
N GLU A 270 13.61 -11.44 -37.07
CA GLU A 270 14.13 -12.69 -37.58
C GLU A 270 14.99 -13.42 -36.54
N PRO A 271 14.91 -14.75 -36.45
CA PRO A 271 15.80 -15.52 -35.57
C PRO A 271 17.29 -15.34 -35.99
N PHE A 272 18.17 -15.11 -35.02
CA PHE A 272 19.59 -15.01 -35.28
C PHE A 272 20.43 -16.14 -34.59
N LEU A 273 19.88 -16.74 -33.53
CA LEU A 273 20.52 -17.85 -32.82
C LEU A 273 20.34 -19.18 -33.59
N THR A 274 20.99 -19.31 -34.73
CA THR A 274 20.94 -20.54 -35.57
C THR A 274 22.03 -21.54 -35.24
N THR A 275 23.11 -21.08 -34.59
CA THR A 275 24.27 -21.91 -34.19
C THR A 275 24.80 -21.41 -32.83
N LEU A 276 25.60 -22.23 -32.15
CA LEU A 276 26.28 -21.78 -30.92
C LEU A 276 27.06 -20.48 -31.20
N PRO A 277 26.69 -19.38 -30.55
CA PRO A 277 27.24 -18.07 -30.85
C PRO A 277 28.75 -17.94 -30.53
N TYR A 278 29.33 -18.91 -29.81
CA TYR A 278 30.77 -18.93 -29.43
C TYR A 278 31.30 -20.34 -29.45
N LYS A 279 31.65 -20.81 -30.65
CA LYS A 279 32.27 -22.14 -30.83
C LYS A 279 33.57 -22.35 -30.05
N ASP A 280 34.24 -21.27 -29.68
CA ASP A 280 35.57 -21.28 -29.04
C ASP A 280 35.58 -20.82 -27.57
N ASN A 281 34.42 -20.42 -27.00
CA ASN A 281 34.31 -20.08 -25.59
C ASN A 281 33.53 -21.15 -24.83
N ALA A 282 34.20 -21.91 -24.01
CA ALA A 282 33.66 -22.97 -23.16
C ALA A 282 32.65 -22.52 -22.07
N ILE A 283 32.07 -21.32 -22.20
CA ILE A 283 31.25 -20.71 -21.19
C ILE A 283 29.73 -20.98 -21.44
N ILE A 284 29.33 -21.21 -22.69
CA ILE A 284 27.93 -21.50 -23.02
C ILE A 284 27.80 -22.98 -23.37
N ASP A 285 27.26 -23.77 -22.48
CA ASP A 285 26.96 -25.17 -22.75
C ASP A 285 25.70 -25.34 -23.64
N SER A 286 25.42 -26.55 -24.05
CA SER A 286 24.28 -26.85 -24.90
C SER A 286 22.93 -26.53 -24.26
N TYR A 287 22.85 -26.55 -22.95
CA TYR A 287 21.65 -26.19 -22.17
C TYR A 287 21.38 -24.68 -22.21
N GLN A 288 22.42 -23.87 -21.98
CA GLN A 288 22.29 -22.42 -22.06
C GLN A 288 21.92 -21.98 -23.48
N PHE A 289 22.50 -22.60 -24.51
CA PHE A 289 22.15 -22.29 -25.89
C PHE A 289 20.67 -22.61 -26.20
N ALA A 290 20.21 -23.80 -25.78
CA ALA A 290 18.79 -24.17 -25.95
C ALA A 290 17.86 -23.22 -25.20
N SER A 291 18.27 -22.74 -24.03
CA SER A 291 17.53 -21.74 -23.26
C SER A 291 17.45 -20.39 -24.00
N TYR A 292 18.54 -19.93 -24.60
CA TYR A 292 18.54 -18.70 -25.41
C TYR A 292 17.72 -18.83 -26.69
N GLN A 293 17.77 -19.98 -27.36
CA GLN A 293 16.92 -20.25 -28.53
C GLN A 293 15.43 -20.22 -28.18
N LYS A 294 15.05 -20.80 -27.05
CA LYS A 294 13.68 -20.75 -26.56
C LYS A 294 13.28 -19.31 -26.26
N LEU A 295 14.11 -18.56 -25.55
CA LEU A 295 13.88 -17.16 -25.23
C LEU A 295 13.69 -16.30 -26.49
N GLU A 296 14.47 -16.55 -27.53
CA GLU A 296 14.32 -15.90 -28.84
C GLU A 296 13.00 -16.27 -29.50
N GLN A 297 12.64 -17.54 -29.51
CA GLN A 297 11.40 -18.01 -30.09
C GLN A 297 10.18 -17.41 -29.40
N ASP A 298 10.15 -17.47 -28.08
CA ASP A 298 9.07 -16.89 -27.26
C ASP A 298 8.95 -15.37 -27.50
N THR A 299 10.09 -14.66 -27.62
CA THR A 299 10.13 -13.22 -27.93
C THR A 299 9.57 -12.89 -29.31
N LEU A 300 9.96 -13.67 -30.34
CA LEU A 300 9.49 -13.44 -31.70
C LEU A 300 7.99 -13.75 -31.87
N GLU A 301 7.51 -14.81 -31.21
CA GLU A 301 6.10 -15.14 -31.15
C GLU A 301 5.30 -14.01 -30.50
N TRP A 302 5.75 -13.50 -29.36
CA TRP A 302 5.13 -12.38 -28.70
C TRP A 302 5.08 -11.12 -29.59
N VAL A 303 6.19 -10.77 -30.23
CA VAL A 303 6.27 -9.61 -31.13
C VAL A 303 5.31 -9.78 -32.30
N HIS A 304 5.18 -10.99 -32.84
CA HIS A 304 4.23 -11.28 -33.90
C HIS A 304 2.78 -11.09 -33.43
N ASP A 305 2.43 -11.60 -32.26
CA ASP A 305 1.08 -11.50 -31.71
C ASP A 305 0.71 -10.05 -31.32
N HIS A 306 1.71 -9.25 -31.00
CA HIS A 306 1.56 -7.84 -30.60
C HIS A 306 2.02 -6.86 -31.70
N ALA A 307 1.96 -7.31 -32.97
CA ALA A 307 2.41 -6.49 -34.11
C ALA A 307 1.76 -5.10 -34.18
N PHE A 308 0.53 -4.94 -33.64
CA PHE A 308 -0.16 -3.66 -33.59
C PHE A 308 0.57 -2.58 -32.76
N LEU A 309 1.42 -2.97 -31.79
CA LEU A 309 2.25 -2.02 -31.02
C LEU A 309 3.29 -1.31 -31.90
N PHE A 310 3.63 -1.87 -33.03
CA PHE A 310 4.55 -1.30 -34.00
C PHE A 310 3.84 -0.45 -35.08
N ASP A 311 2.51 -0.33 -35.00
CA ASP A 311 1.69 0.57 -35.82
C ASP A 311 1.42 1.86 -35.02
N ALA A 312 2.37 2.78 -35.08
CA ALA A 312 2.57 3.88 -34.13
C ALA A 312 1.36 4.82 -33.88
N TYR A 313 0.33 4.79 -34.72
CA TYR A 313 -0.77 5.79 -34.66
C TYR A 313 -2.16 5.16 -34.62
N ASP A 314 -2.29 3.87 -34.37
CA ASP A 314 -3.61 3.22 -34.22
C ASP A 314 -4.13 3.33 -32.77
N PHE A 315 -4.48 4.57 -32.39
CA PHE A 315 -4.98 4.86 -31.04
C PHE A 315 -6.27 4.08 -30.69
N ILE A 316 -7.08 3.72 -31.69
CA ILE A 316 -8.33 2.97 -31.45
C ILE A 316 -8.03 1.53 -31.09
N LYS A 317 -7.08 0.89 -31.78
CA LYS A 317 -6.65 -0.46 -31.43
C LYS A 317 -6.01 -0.48 -30.06
N MET A 318 -5.14 0.50 -29.78
CA MET A 318 -4.49 0.62 -28.47
C MET A 318 -5.50 0.84 -27.35
N ALA A 319 -6.49 1.72 -27.55
CA ALA A 319 -7.55 1.95 -26.57
C ALA A 319 -8.33 0.67 -26.23
N LYS A 320 -8.70 -0.11 -27.25
CA LYS A 320 -9.37 -1.40 -27.06
C LYS A 320 -8.47 -2.39 -26.34
N HIS A 321 -7.18 -2.37 -26.65
CA HIS A 321 -6.22 -3.26 -26.03
C HIS A 321 -6.03 -2.95 -24.56
N ILE A 322 -5.77 -1.69 -24.18
CA ILE A 322 -5.67 -1.25 -22.78
C ILE A 322 -6.95 -1.62 -22.02
N GLN A 323 -8.12 -1.36 -22.61
CA GLN A 323 -9.40 -1.72 -21.99
C GLN A 323 -9.52 -3.23 -21.71
N ASN A 324 -9.02 -4.07 -22.63
CA ASN A 324 -9.08 -5.53 -22.47
C ASN A 324 -8.06 -6.07 -21.45
N LEU A 325 -6.97 -5.36 -21.18
CA LEU A 325 -6.00 -5.76 -20.17
C LEU A 325 -6.54 -5.58 -18.74
N HIS A 326 -7.53 -4.70 -18.55
CA HIS A 326 -8.14 -4.45 -17.26
C HIS A 326 -9.40 -5.31 -17.09
N GLU A 327 -9.26 -6.47 -16.45
CA GLU A 327 -10.39 -7.38 -16.19
C GLU A 327 -11.39 -6.82 -15.16
N GLN A 328 -10.90 -6.05 -14.19
CA GLN A 328 -11.72 -5.35 -13.19
C GLN A 328 -11.47 -3.85 -13.29
N VAL A 329 -12.39 -3.15 -13.90
CA VAL A 329 -12.30 -1.71 -14.10
C VAL A 329 -12.92 -0.98 -12.90
N THR A 330 -12.12 -0.18 -12.22
CA THR A 330 -12.63 0.73 -11.18
C THR A 330 -13.32 1.94 -11.81
N LYS A 331 -14.04 2.71 -11.01
CA LYS A 331 -14.63 3.97 -11.47
C LYS A 331 -13.54 4.98 -11.87
N GLU A 332 -12.44 4.97 -11.17
CA GLU A 332 -11.27 5.80 -11.41
C GLU A 332 -10.61 5.44 -12.75
N ASP A 333 -10.46 4.15 -13.04
CA ASP A 333 -9.93 3.67 -14.33
C ASP A 333 -10.82 4.11 -15.50
N LEU A 334 -12.14 3.97 -15.34
CA LEU A 334 -13.08 4.41 -16.38
C LEU A 334 -13.01 5.91 -16.63
N ASN A 335 -12.89 6.71 -15.56
CA ASN A 335 -12.72 8.16 -15.70
C ASN A 335 -11.42 8.50 -16.41
N ALA A 336 -10.28 7.92 -15.97
CA ALA A 336 -8.99 8.14 -16.60
C ALA A 336 -8.98 7.73 -18.09
N PHE A 337 -9.59 6.60 -18.40
CA PHE A 337 -9.73 6.15 -19.77
C PHE A 337 -10.55 7.14 -20.61
N ASN A 338 -11.70 7.60 -20.10
CA ASN A 338 -12.54 8.58 -20.80
C ASN A 338 -11.83 9.93 -20.99
N ASP A 339 -11.08 10.40 -19.98
CA ASP A 339 -10.31 11.64 -20.06
C ASP A 339 -9.27 11.57 -21.18
N VAL A 340 -8.48 10.48 -21.25
CA VAL A 340 -7.49 10.29 -22.31
C VAL A 340 -8.16 10.15 -23.68
N MET A 341 -9.24 9.38 -23.77
CA MET A 341 -9.97 9.21 -25.03
C MET A 341 -10.58 10.52 -25.54
N SER A 342 -11.08 11.37 -24.66
CA SER A 342 -11.57 12.70 -25.02
C SER A 342 -10.45 13.57 -25.61
N LEU A 343 -9.26 13.59 -24.97
CA LEU A 343 -8.10 14.29 -25.52
C LEU A 343 -7.69 13.78 -26.91
N ILE A 344 -7.64 12.46 -27.09
CA ILE A 344 -7.29 11.84 -28.36
C ILE A 344 -8.32 12.20 -29.43
N GLN A 345 -9.61 12.17 -29.10
CA GLN A 345 -10.68 12.56 -30.03
C GLN A 345 -10.55 14.01 -30.50
N ASP A 346 -10.19 14.93 -29.59
CA ASP A 346 -10.02 16.33 -29.92
C ASP A 346 -8.84 16.57 -30.89
N VAL A 347 -7.79 15.75 -30.84
CA VAL A 347 -6.52 16.06 -31.49
C VAL A 347 -6.05 15.05 -32.55
N HIS A 348 -6.70 13.89 -32.71
CA HIS A 348 -6.24 12.85 -33.64
C HIS A 348 -6.04 13.33 -35.08
N THR A 349 -6.80 14.34 -35.54
CA THR A 349 -6.66 14.94 -36.86
C THR A 349 -5.44 15.84 -37.01
N HIS A 350 -4.81 16.22 -35.92
CA HIS A 350 -3.63 17.08 -35.87
C HIS A 350 -2.32 16.29 -35.70
N ILE A 351 -2.41 15.00 -35.42
CA ILE A 351 -1.24 14.14 -35.22
C ILE A 351 -0.84 13.53 -36.57
N HIS A 352 0.27 14.01 -37.14
CA HIS A 352 0.79 13.55 -38.42
C HIS A 352 2.20 12.96 -38.33
N ASN A 353 2.93 13.25 -37.29
CA ASN A 353 4.30 12.78 -37.06
C ASN A 353 4.63 12.63 -35.55
N ALA A 354 5.79 12.05 -35.26
CA ALA A 354 6.21 11.76 -33.91
C ALA A 354 6.27 13.00 -32.99
N ASN A 355 6.68 14.16 -33.51
CA ASN A 355 6.77 15.37 -32.69
C ASN A 355 5.39 15.91 -32.28
N ASP A 356 4.34 15.55 -33.03
CA ASP A 356 2.98 15.97 -32.70
C ASP A 356 2.52 15.30 -31.39
N LEU A 357 3.06 14.14 -31.01
CA LEU A 357 2.70 13.42 -29.77
C LEU A 357 3.15 14.14 -28.49
N ASN A 358 4.13 15.04 -28.54
CA ASN A 358 4.64 15.73 -27.36
C ASN A 358 3.54 16.49 -26.61
N ILE A 359 2.69 17.22 -27.29
CA ILE A 359 1.61 17.99 -26.68
C ILE A 359 0.64 17.05 -25.95
N LEU A 360 0.26 15.96 -26.61
CA LEU A 360 -0.66 14.98 -26.02
C LEU A 360 -0.05 14.28 -24.79
N ILE A 361 1.21 13.86 -24.86
CA ILE A 361 1.94 13.25 -23.72
C ILE A 361 1.94 14.19 -22.53
N HIS A 362 2.33 15.45 -22.70
CA HIS A 362 2.35 16.45 -21.63
C HIS A 362 0.97 16.72 -21.03
N GLN A 363 -0.08 16.75 -21.85
CA GLN A 363 -1.45 16.92 -21.36
C GLN A 363 -1.90 15.73 -20.51
N ILE A 364 -1.60 14.50 -20.91
CA ILE A 364 -1.92 13.30 -20.12
C ILE A 364 -1.12 13.30 -18.81
N GLN A 365 0.16 13.70 -18.83
CA GLN A 365 0.98 13.87 -17.62
C GLN A 365 0.35 14.88 -16.65
N ASN A 366 -0.15 16.01 -17.16
CA ASN A 366 -0.82 17.02 -16.36
C ASN A 366 -2.15 16.51 -15.75
N LEU A 367 -2.92 15.71 -16.50
CA LEU A 367 -4.13 15.07 -15.97
C LEU A 367 -3.78 14.10 -14.85
N SER A 368 -2.77 13.27 -15.04
CA SER A 368 -2.27 12.36 -14.01
C SER A 368 -1.85 13.08 -12.73
N ALA A 369 -1.14 14.19 -12.85
CA ALA A 369 -0.65 14.97 -11.71
C ALA A 369 -1.76 15.73 -10.95
N ASN A 370 -2.90 16.02 -11.61
CA ASN A 370 -3.97 16.87 -11.08
C ASN A 370 -5.22 16.09 -10.61
N GLN A 371 -5.13 14.78 -10.41
CA GLN A 371 -6.24 14.00 -9.90
C GLN A 371 -6.65 14.46 -8.50
N LYS A 372 -7.93 14.74 -8.31
CA LYS A 372 -8.48 15.20 -7.04
C LYS A 372 -9.09 14.04 -6.26
N ALA A 373 -8.84 14.03 -4.96
CA ALA A 373 -9.43 13.04 -4.06
C ALA A 373 -10.97 13.02 -4.10
N ASN A 374 -11.52 11.81 -4.09
CA ASN A 374 -12.97 11.59 -4.04
C ASN A 374 -13.54 11.58 -2.62
N SER A 375 -12.71 11.51 -1.60
CA SER A 375 -13.09 11.52 -0.18
C SER A 375 -12.78 12.87 0.46
N ILE A 376 -13.50 13.17 1.55
CA ILE A 376 -13.27 14.34 2.42
C ILE A 376 -13.23 13.92 3.89
N GLU A 377 -13.12 12.63 4.17
CA GLU A 377 -13.10 12.09 5.53
C GLU A 377 -11.75 12.29 6.20
N GLY A 378 -11.77 12.59 7.49
CA GLY A 378 -10.58 12.85 8.27
C GLY A 378 -9.97 14.24 8.04
N VAL A 379 -8.73 14.44 8.46
CA VAL A 379 -7.98 15.68 8.24
C VAL A 379 -7.82 15.93 6.75
N PHE A 380 -8.22 17.12 6.30
CA PHE A 380 -8.12 17.46 4.89
C PHE A 380 -6.81 18.20 4.62
N ILE A 381 -5.94 17.64 3.79
CA ILE A 381 -4.61 18.17 3.50
C ILE A 381 -4.59 18.74 2.09
N GLY A 382 -4.15 19.98 1.95
CA GLY A 382 -4.00 20.62 0.65
C GLY A 382 -2.90 21.66 0.65
N SER A 383 -2.79 22.34 -0.50
CA SER A 383 -1.92 23.51 -0.61
C SER A 383 -2.58 24.75 0.03
N ARG A 384 -1.79 25.79 0.25
CA ARG A 384 -2.31 27.08 0.72
C ARG A 384 -3.44 27.61 -0.20
N GLN A 385 -3.36 27.34 -1.49
CA GLN A 385 -4.37 27.79 -2.48
C GLN A 385 -5.71 27.05 -2.36
N ASP A 386 -5.71 25.91 -1.66
CA ASP A 386 -6.90 25.11 -1.43
C ASP A 386 -7.62 25.46 -0.12
N ILE A 387 -7.16 26.47 0.60
CA ILE A 387 -7.83 26.94 1.81
C ILE A 387 -9.21 27.48 1.44
N THR A 388 -10.24 26.82 1.94
CA THR A 388 -11.65 27.19 1.70
C THR A 388 -12.39 27.53 2.99
N ASN A 389 -11.75 27.33 4.13
CA ASN A 389 -12.31 27.53 5.46
C ASN A 389 -13.68 26.90 5.71
N LEU A 390 -13.92 25.77 5.08
CA LEU A 390 -15.09 24.97 5.36
C LEU A 390 -14.94 24.15 6.66
N ARG A 391 -13.74 24.22 7.24
CA ARG A 391 -13.40 23.53 8.48
C ARG A 391 -12.98 24.55 9.54
N PRO A 392 -13.47 24.43 10.78
CA PRO A 392 -13.26 25.44 11.82
C PRO A 392 -11.80 25.54 12.29
N ILE A 393 -10.98 24.51 12.09
CA ILE A 393 -9.59 24.45 12.55
C ILE A 393 -8.66 24.40 11.36
N VAL A 394 -7.77 25.39 11.22
CA VAL A 394 -6.81 25.45 10.13
C VAL A 394 -5.38 25.46 10.68
N PHE A 395 -4.55 24.56 10.16
CA PHE A 395 -3.10 24.55 10.36
C PHE A 395 -2.42 25.05 9.10
N LEU A 396 -1.78 26.20 9.17
CA LEU A 396 -1.01 26.79 8.08
C LEU A 396 0.48 26.55 8.31
N THR A 397 1.14 25.80 7.43
CA THR A 397 2.53 25.39 7.60
C THR A 397 3.51 26.19 6.73
N GLY A 398 4.78 26.20 7.11
CA GLY A 398 5.86 26.73 6.26
C GLY A 398 5.78 28.23 5.99
N THR A 399 5.35 29.02 6.95
CA THR A 399 5.18 30.48 6.79
C THR A 399 6.48 31.26 7.01
N ASN A 400 7.58 30.82 6.44
CA ASN A 400 8.83 31.60 6.47
C ASN A 400 8.83 32.69 5.39
N ALA A 401 9.68 33.69 5.56
CA ALA A 401 9.74 34.88 4.71
C ALA A 401 9.98 34.60 3.22
N SER A 402 10.67 33.48 2.90
CA SER A 402 10.93 33.11 1.52
C SER A 402 9.79 32.31 0.86
N ALA A 403 8.87 31.80 1.67
CA ALA A 403 7.81 30.88 1.19
C ALA A 403 6.40 31.47 1.37
N PHE A 404 6.21 32.45 2.24
CA PHE A 404 4.89 33.05 2.48
C PHE A 404 4.97 34.60 2.44
N PRO A 405 4.09 35.24 1.69
CA PRO A 405 2.93 34.69 0.95
C PRO A 405 3.24 34.03 -0.40
N ALA A 406 4.50 33.82 -0.78
CA ALA A 406 4.94 33.25 -2.06
C ALA A 406 4.17 33.88 -3.24
N LEU A 407 4.47 35.12 -3.51
CA LEU A 407 3.80 35.89 -4.55
C LEU A 407 3.99 35.26 -5.92
N LYS A 408 2.92 35.13 -6.69
CA LYS A 408 2.98 34.63 -8.06
C LYS A 408 3.46 35.74 -8.97
N LEU A 409 4.75 35.72 -9.25
CA LEU A 409 5.34 36.60 -10.27
C LEU A 409 5.13 35.96 -11.64
N HIS A 410 4.95 36.81 -12.67
CA HIS A 410 5.08 36.35 -14.04
C HIS A 410 6.54 36.00 -14.33
N THR A 411 6.76 34.76 -14.76
CA THR A 411 8.08 34.23 -15.08
C THR A 411 8.12 33.69 -16.52
N GLY A 412 9.28 33.28 -16.97
CA GLY A 412 9.44 32.73 -18.31
C GLY A 412 9.48 33.81 -19.41
N ILE A 413 8.82 33.52 -20.53
CA ILE A 413 8.85 34.42 -21.70
C ILE A 413 8.07 35.71 -21.48
N PHE A 414 6.94 35.64 -20.80
CA PHE A 414 6.10 36.79 -20.40
C PHE A 414 6.36 37.15 -18.93
N ASP A 415 7.61 37.50 -18.62
CA ASP A 415 8.04 37.88 -17.28
C ASP A 415 7.47 39.25 -16.85
N GLU A 416 7.73 39.65 -15.59
CA GLU A 416 7.25 40.94 -15.05
C GLU A 416 7.74 42.15 -15.89
N ALA A 417 8.94 42.07 -16.48
CA ALA A 417 9.46 43.13 -17.33
C ALA A 417 8.66 43.28 -18.61
N TYR A 418 8.11 42.21 -19.13
CA TYR A 418 7.20 42.24 -20.30
C TYR A 418 5.80 42.72 -19.89
N VAL A 419 5.24 42.14 -18.81
CA VAL A 419 3.86 42.39 -18.36
C VAL A 419 3.65 43.83 -17.93
N GLN A 420 4.64 44.47 -17.28
CA GLN A 420 4.56 45.88 -16.85
C GLN A 420 4.41 46.89 -18.03
N ASN A 421 4.75 46.44 -19.26
CA ASN A 421 4.58 47.24 -20.46
C ASN A 421 3.25 46.96 -21.19
N THR A 422 2.34 46.23 -20.53
CA THR A 422 0.98 45.94 -21.02
C THR A 422 -0.06 46.60 -20.10
N ASP A 423 -1.32 46.58 -20.51
CA ASP A 423 -2.44 47.09 -19.68
C ASP A 423 -2.96 46.05 -18.69
N LEU A 424 -2.21 44.98 -18.40
CA LEU A 424 -2.52 44.04 -17.34
C LEU A 424 -2.32 44.70 -15.94
N PRO A 425 -3.02 44.23 -14.87
CA PRO A 425 -2.82 44.74 -13.54
C PRO A 425 -1.34 44.69 -13.12
N ASN A 426 -0.82 45.80 -12.64
CA ASN A 426 0.58 45.89 -12.25
C ASN A 426 0.90 44.98 -11.03
N LEU A 427 2.18 44.74 -10.82
CA LEU A 427 2.66 43.83 -9.76
C LEU A 427 2.13 44.23 -8.38
N GLU A 428 2.14 45.52 -8.02
CA GLU A 428 1.71 45.99 -6.71
C GLU A 428 0.23 45.71 -6.46
N THR A 429 -0.64 45.97 -7.44
CA THR A 429 -2.07 45.65 -7.35
C THR A 429 -2.33 44.16 -7.23
N ARG A 430 -1.57 43.35 -7.96
CA ARG A 430 -1.70 41.88 -7.86
C ARG A 430 -1.28 41.35 -6.49
N ILE A 431 -0.18 41.86 -5.95
CA ILE A 431 0.30 41.54 -4.59
C ILE A 431 -0.76 41.86 -3.53
N GLN A 432 -1.29 43.09 -3.56
CA GLN A 432 -2.30 43.54 -2.62
C GLN A 432 -3.57 42.67 -2.68
N ASN A 433 -4.03 42.38 -3.88
CA ASN A 433 -5.21 41.53 -4.08
C ASN A 433 -4.97 40.08 -3.56
N GLN A 434 -3.81 39.49 -3.84
CA GLN A 434 -3.47 38.16 -3.37
C GLN A 434 -3.35 38.09 -1.86
N GLN A 435 -2.69 39.06 -1.24
CA GLN A 435 -2.59 39.14 0.22
C GLN A 435 -3.98 39.29 0.87
N ALA A 436 -4.84 40.18 0.33
CA ALA A 436 -6.20 40.35 0.84
C ALA A 436 -7.00 39.03 0.75
N GLN A 437 -6.93 38.31 -0.36
CA GLN A 437 -7.61 37.03 -0.53
C GLN A 437 -7.12 35.96 0.46
N ILE A 438 -5.81 35.89 0.72
CA ILE A 438 -5.22 34.94 1.69
C ILE A 438 -5.73 35.23 3.10
N PHE A 439 -5.59 36.50 3.56
CA PHE A 439 -5.95 36.87 4.93
C PHE A 439 -7.47 36.84 5.16
N ASP A 440 -8.27 37.22 4.15
CA ASP A 440 -9.72 37.05 4.21
C ASP A 440 -10.12 35.61 4.39
N CYS A 441 -9.47 34.69 3.65
CA CYS A 441 -9.69 33.26 3.73
C CYS A 441 -9.33 32.72 5.12
N LEU A 442 -8.14 33.05 5.63
CA LEU A 442 -7.69 32.64 6.95
C LEU A 442 -8.56 33.20 8.09
N SER A 443 -9.25 34.35 7.88
CA SER A 443 -10.14 34.94 8.88
C SER A 443 -11.49 34.21 9.05
N LEU A 444 -11.80 33.23 8.19
CA LEU A 444 -13.07 32.50 8.26
C LEU A 444 -13.03 31.29 9.19
N CYS A 445 -11.86 30.75 9.54
CA CYS A 445 -11.77 29.65 10.51
C CYS A 445 -11.96 30.16 11.94
N GLU A 446 -12.32 29.29 12.85
CA GLU A 446 -12.47 29.61 14.27
C GLU A 446 -11.13 29.59 14.99
N ILE A 447 -10.28 28.59 14.70
CA ILE A 447 -8.96 28.42 15.30
C ILE A 447 -7.93 28.32 14.18
N LEU A 448 -6.95 29.23 14.23
CA LEU A 448 -5.85 29.24 13.26
C LEU A 448 -4.52 28.95 13.95
N TYR A 449 -3.86 27.89 13.53
CA TYR A 449 -2.48 27.59 13.89
C TYR A 449 -1.55 27.95 12.73
N VAL A 450 -0.59 28.81 12.98
CA VAL A 450 0.41 29.22 11.99
C VAL A 450 1.78 28.73 12.43
N PHE A 451 2.53 28.14 11.50
CA PHE A 451 3.85 27.59 11.81
C PHE A 451 4.91 28.04 10.82
N TYR A 452 6.10 28.33 11.30
CA TYR A 452 7.27 28.39 10.45
C TYR A 452 8.43 27.55 10.99
N PRO A 453 9.16 26.81 10.14
CA PRO A 453 10.39 26.11 10.52
C PRO A 453 11.53 27.14 10.61
N GLN A 454 12.36 27.04 11.66
CA GLN A 454 13.53 27.92 11.83
C GLN A 454 14.70 27.55 10.89
N SER A 455 14.75 26.29 10.44
CA SER A 455 15.79 25.84 9.53
C SER A 455 15.32 24.70 8.61
N ASP A 456 16.06 24.48 7.52
CA ASP A 456 15.97 23.23 6.76
C ASP A 456 16.88 22.13 7.35
N TYR A 457 16.90 20.97 6.68
CA TYR A 457 17.74 19.84 7.10
C TYR A 457 19.25 20.03 6.78
N GLN A 458 19.58 21.06 6.01
CA GLN A 458 20.99 21.41 5.67
C GLN A 458 21.55 22.48 6.61
N GLY A 459 20.74 22.97 7.56
CA GLY A 459 21.14 24.00 8.52
C GLY A 459 21.01 25.44 8.01
N LYS A 460 20.31 25.66 6.89
CA LYS A 460 19.97 27.01 6.43
C LYS A 460 18.86 27.57 7.32
N ASN A 461 19.13 28.70 7.94
CA ASN A 461 18.14 29.39 8.78
C ASN A 461 17.09 30.09 7.93
N TYR A 462 15.86 30.12 8.45
CA TYR A 462 14.71 30.84 7.90
C TYR A 462 14.27 31.95 8.87
N GLU A 463 13.81 33.03 8.29
CA GLU A 463 13.19 34.15 9.02
C GLU A 463 11.66 34.01 8.94
N PRO A 464 10.92 34.49 9.96
CA PRO A 464 9.46 34.54 9.93
C PRO A 464 8.96 35.47 8.83
N SER A 465 7.75 35.22 8.32
CA SER A 465 7.10 36.12 7.38
C SER A 465 6.64 37.42 8.10
N SER A 466 7.13 38.55 7.63
CA SER A 466 6.69 39.85 8.11
C SER A 466 5.18 40.11 7.86
N ASP A 467 4.63 39.57 6.80
CA ASP A 467 3.21 39.72 6.49
C ASP A 467 2.32 39.02 7.52
N ILE A 468 2.74 37.83 8.00
CA ILE A 468 2.05 37.11 9.08
C ILE A 468 2.20 37.87 10.41
N GLU A 469 3.42 38.29 10.76
CA GLU A 469 3.64 39.02 12.00
C GLU A 469 2.83 40.34 12.04
N ASN A 470 2.78 41.05 10.93
CA ASN A 470 2.00 42.30 10.81
C ASN A 470 0.50 42.04 10.85
N TRP A 471 0.03 40.96 10.23
CA TRP A 471 -1.40 40.62 10.21
C TRP A 471 -1.88 40.15 11.58
N LEU A 472 -1.15 39.24 12.24
CA LEU A 472 -1.49 38.71 13.55
C LEU A 472 -1.18 39.68 14.70
N GLN A 473 -0.31 40.69 14.48
CA GLN A 473 0.25 41.57 15.54
C GLN A 473 0.93 40.73 16.65
N GLN A 474 1.53 39.61 16.29
CA GLN A 474 2.10 38.64 17.23
C GLN A 474 3.42 38.11 16.67
N LYS A 475 4.37 37.81 17.58
CA LYS A 475 5.58 37.08 17.23
C LYS A 475 5.41 35.59 17.49
N ALA A 476 6.12 34.76 16.70
CA ALA A 476 6.07 33.32 16.86
C ALA A 476 6.69 32.86 18.18
N GLU A 477 6.00 32.03 18.90
CA GLU A 477 6.50 31.31 20.06
C GLU A 477 7.22 30.03 19.64
N PHE A 478 8.41 29.77 20.22
CA PHE A 478 9.11 28.52 19.93
C PHE A 478 8.47 27.35 20.68
N ILE A 479 8.05 26.34 19.93
CA ILE A 479 7.47 25.11 20.47
C ILE A 479 8.26 23.91 20.03
N THR A 480 8.44 22.94 20.93
CA THR A 480 9.05 21.64 20.63
C THR A 480 8.10 20.52 21.00
N THR A 481 8.19 19.40 20.29
CA THR A 481 7.60 18.16 20.80
C THR A 481 8.43 17.64 21.95
N PRO A 482 7.84 17.06 22.97
CA PRO A 482 8.59 16.28 23.97
C PRO A 482 9.46 15.25 23.24
N ASP A 483 10.72 15.10 23.66
CA ASP A 483 11.67 14.14 23.05
C ASP A 483 11.23 12.68 23.20
N SER A 484 10.31 12.41 24.09
CA SER A 484 9.65 11.11 24.22
C SER A 484 8.15 11.33 24.29
N PHE A 485 7.42 10.84 23.28
CA PHE A 485 6.02 10.57 23.45
C PHE A 485 5.89 9.49 24.50
N ASN A 486 5.47 9.84 25.71
CA ASN A 486 4.92 8.89 26.62
C ASN A 486 3.56 8.45 26.07
N TRP A 487 3.58 7.54 25.10
CA TRP A 487 2.38 6.84 24.71
C TRP A 487 1.87 6.15 25.97
N THR A 488 0.79 6.62 26.51
CA THR A 488 0.05 5.82 27.48
C THR A 488 -0.38 4.58 26.75
N THR A 489 0.21 3.45 27.13
CA THR A 489 -0.21 2.16 26.61
C THR A 489 -1.69 2.02 26.92
N PRO A 490 -2.56 1.82 25.92
CA PRO A 490 -3.99 1.65 26.21
C PRO A 490 -4.16 0.43 27.10
N THR A 491 -4.76 0.62 28.25
CA THR A 491 -5.13 -0.48 29.15
C THR A 491 -6.60 -0.80 28.92
N ILE A 492 -6.89 -2.09 28.75
CA ILE A 492 -8.26 -2.59 28.83
C ILE A 492 -8.47 -2.96 30.27
N ASP A 493 -9.24 -2.16 30.99
CA ASP A 493 -9.62 -2.44 32.38
C ASP A 493 -10.90 -3.27 32.36
N LEU A 494 -10.74 -4.59 32.38
CA LEU A 494 -11.86 -5.52 32.53
C LEU A 494 -11.97 -5.88 34.02
N ASN A 495 -13.01 -5.41 34.67
CA ASN A 495 -13.35 -5.98 35.97
C ASN A 495 -13.89 -7.41 35.80
N GLU A 496 -13.85 -8.18 36.87
CA GLU A 496 -14.26 -9.59 36.90
C GLU A 496 -15.68 -9.80 36.37
N THR A 497 -16.61 -8.91 36.70
CA THR A 497 -18.00 -8.97 36.22
C THR A 497 -18.08 -8.85 34.70
N THR A 498 -17.35 -7.89 34.13
CA THR A 498 -17.30 -7.68 32.69
C THR A 498 -16.60 -8.85 31.98
N ALA A 499 -15.48 -9.32 32.52
CA ALA A 499 -14.75 -10.47 31.99
C ALA A 499 -15.63 -11.74 31.97
N LYS A 500 -16.36 -12.01 33.05
CA LYS A 500 -17.33 -13.11 33.09
C LYS A 500 -18.41 -12.96 32.02
N SER A 501 -18.99 -11.78 31.84
CA SER A 501 -20.02 -11.56 30.85
C SER A 501 -19.53 -11.73 29.39
N ILE A 502 -18.26 -11.45 29.13
CA ILE A 502 -17.63 -11.57 27.82
C ILE A 502 -17.16 -13.00 27.53
N PHE A 503 -16.44 -13.60 28.48
CA PHE A 503 -15.70 -14.85 28.24
C PHE A 503 -16.38 -16.10 28.76
N PHE A 504 -17.31 -15.97 29.75
CA PHE A 504 -18.00 -17.07 30.40
C PHE A 504 -19.54 -16.96 30.28
N LYS A 505 -20.02 -16.77 29.04
CA LYS A 505 -21.45 -16.63 28.74
C LYS A 505 -22.22 -17.88 29.17
N ASP A 506 -23.35 -17.69 29.85
CA ASP A 506 -24.21 -18.76 30.35
C ASP A 506 -23.46 -19.80 31.19
N ASN A 507 -22.45 -19.39 31.95
CA ASN A 507 -21.52 -20.21 32.71
C ASN A 507 -20.68 -21.19 31.86
N HIS A 508 -20.48 -20.89 30.58
CA HIS A 508 -19.62 -21.64 29.67
C HIS A 508 -18.45 -20.81 29.17
N PHE A 509 -17.25 -21.38 29.21
CA PHE A 509 -16.11 -20.92 28.44
C PHE A 509 -15.98 -21.81 27.18
N LYS A 510 -16.12 -21.24 26.01
CA LYS A 510 -16.01 -21.94 24.72
C LYS A 510 -14.83 -21.42 23.91
N GLY A 511 -13.95 -22.31 23.50
CA GLY A 511 -12.80 -21.90 22.71
C GLY A 511 -11.92 -23.02 22.20
N SER A 512 -11.01 -22.65 21.30
CA SER A 512 -9.91 -23.53 20.88
C SER A 512 -8.75 -23.47 21.88
N ILE A 513 -7.87 -24.44 21.80
CA ILE A 513 -6.62 -24.44 22.59
C ILE A 513 -5.74 -23.21 22.28
N SER A 514 -5.69 -22.83 21.00
CA SER A 514 -4.96 -21.65 20.56
C SER A 514 -5.49 -20.35 21.17
N ARG A 515 -6.75 -20.33 21.62
CA ARG A 515 -7.30 -19.20 22.39
C ARG A 515 -6.64 -19.07 23.77
N LEU A 516 -6.43 -20.19 24.48
CA LEU A 516 -5.72 -20.21 25.78
C LEU A 516 -4.24 -19.87 25.60
N GLU A 517 -3.57 -20.45 24.62
CA GLU A 517 -2.19 -20.12 24.27
C GLU A 517 -2.02 -18.64 23.86
N SER A 518 -3.02 -18.07 23.18
CA SER A 518 -3.04 -16.64 22.83
C SER A 518 -3.08 -15.76 24.07
N TYR A 519 -3.84 -16.16 25.10
CA TYR A 519 -3.86 -15.47 26.38
C TYR A 519 -2.50 -15.54 27.09
N ALA A 520 -1.91 -16.73 27.16
CA ALA A 520 -0.59 -16.92 27.77
C ALA A 520 0.50 -16.08 27.08
N ARG A 521 0.38 -15.88 25.74
CA ARG A 521 1.30 -15.02 24.98
C ARG A 521 1.11 -13.54 25.24
N CYS A 522 -0.14 -13.07 25.29
CA CYS A 522 -0.46 -11.67 25.55
C CYS A 522 -1.94 -11.52 25.92
N PRO A 523 -2.27 -11.25 27.21
CA PRO A 523 -3.64 -11.03 27.67
C PRO A 523 -4.38 -9.92 26.90
N PHE A 524 -3.69 -8.83 26.54
CA PHE A 524 -4.26 -7.72 25.78
C PHE A 524 -4.69 -8.16 24.36
N SER A 525 -3.82 -8.85 23.64
CA SER A 525 -4.13 -9.38 22.30
C SER A 525 -5.33 -10.33 22.36
N HIS A 526 -5.40 -11.20 23.37
CA HIS A 526 -6.52 -12.09 23.60
C HIS A 526 -7.83 -11.32 23.83
N ALA A 527 -7.81 -10.25 24.64
CA ALA A 527 -8.98 -9.43 24.90
C ALA A 527 -9.50 -8.73 23.65
N LEU A 528 -8.61 -8.20 22.80
CA LEU A 528 -8.98 -7.59 21.53
C LEU A 528 -9.60 -8.61 20.57
N LYS A 529 -8.98 -9.78 20.42
CA LYS A 529 -9.40 -10.81 19.47
C LYS A 529 -10.70 -11.50 19.89
N TYR A 530 -10.76 -11.97 21.12
CA TYR A 530 -11.83 -12.83 21.62
C TYR A 530 -12.84 -12.14 22.54
N GLY A 531 -12.50 -10.96 23.04
CA GLY A 531 -13.40 -10.12 23.82
C GLY A 531 -14.13 -9.09 22.99
N LEU A 532 -13.38 -8.31 22.23
CA LEU A 532 -13.92 -7.25 21.36
C LEU A 532 -14.18 -7.73 19.93
N TYR A 533 -13.81 -8.95 19.56
CA TYR A 533 -13.98 -9.55 18.24
C TYR A 533 -13.37 -8.72 17.10
N LEU A 534 -12.26 -8.03 17.38
CA LEU A 534 -11.55 -7.30 16.35
C LEU A 534 -10.94 -8.27 15.35
N LYS A 535 -11.36 -8.17 14.10
CA LYS A 535 -10.84 -9.00 13.02
C LYS A 535 -9.39 -8.61 12.70
N GLU A 536 -8.52 -9.59 12.60
CA GLU A 536 -7.20 -9.40 12.02
C GLU A 536 -7.37 -9.13 10.53
N LYS A 537 -6.60 -8.18 9.98
CA LYS A 537 -6.51 -8.03 8.53
C LYS A 537 -5.75 -9.25 8.01
N GLU A 538 -6.43 -10.09 7.27
CA GLU A 538 -5.79 -11.23 6.61
C GLU A 538 -4.94 -10.70 5.45
N ASP A 539 -3.63 -10.86 5.57
CA ASP A 539 -2.71 -10.59 4.48
C ASP A 539 -2.55 -11.87 3.67
N ILE A 540 -3.08 -11.86 2.44
CA ILE A 540 -3.13 -13.03 1.55
C ILE A 540 -1.72 -13.54 1.18
N THR A 541 -0.70 -12.71 1.36
CA THR A 541 0.71 -13.07 1.09
C THR A 541 1.40 -13.81 2.24
N ASP A 542 0.69 -14.11 3.33
CA ASP A 542 1.27 -14.67 4.55
C ASP A 542 1.74 -16.12 4.35
N ILE A 543 2.93 -16.40 4.88
CA ILE A 543 3.51 -17.75 4.99
C ILE A 543 2.53 -18.74 5.67
N ARG A 544 1.63 -18.27 6.52
CA ARG A 544 0.58 -19.05 7.17
C ARG A 544 -0.39 -19.70 6.19
N ILE A 545 -0.72 -19.03 5.08
CA ILE A 545 -1.61 -19.58 4.05
C ILE A 545 -0.95 -20.78 3.36
N ARG A 546 0.36 -20.70 3.09
CA ARG A 546 1.11 -21.84 2.52
C ARG A 546 1.07 -23.07 3.44
N GLY A 547 1.19 -22.85 4.76
CA GLY A 547 1.05 -23.92 5.74
C GLY A 547 -0.33 -24.57 5.71
N SER A 548 -1.39 -23.76 5.67
CA SER A 548 -2.78 -24.24 5.58
C SER A 548 -3.05 -25.01 4.29
N ILE A 549 -2.50 -24.57 3.16
CA ILE A 549 -2.62 -25.29 1.88
C ILE A 549 -1.91 -26.65 1.95
N LEU A 550 -0.70 -26.71 2.50
CA LEU A 550 0.01 -27.99 2.67
C LEU A 550 -0.77 -28.97 3.52
N HIS A 551 -1.36 -28.54 4.64
CA HIS A 551 -2.21 -29.36 5.50
C HIS A 551 -3.45 -29.84 4.74
N HIS A 552 -4.13 -28.98 4.00
CA HIS A 552 -5.35 -29.32 3.29
C HIS A 552 -5.09 -30.27 2.12
N VAL A 553 -4.04 -30.05 1.35
CA VAL A 553 -3.64 -30.98 0.28
C VAL A 553 -3.27 -32.34 0.86
N LEU A 554 -2.55 -32.40 1.97
CA LEU A 554 -2.25 -33.67 2.66
C LEU A 554 -3.53 -34.39 3.10
N GLU A 555 -4.50 -33.65 3.65
CA GLU A 555 -5.79 -34.18 4.07
C GLU A 555 -6.57 -34.78 2.88
N VAL A 556 -6.70 -34.02 1.77
CA VAL A 556 -7.44 -34.45 0.57
C VAL A 556 -6.81 -35.70 -0.02
N ILE A 557 -5.49 -35.68 -0.23
CA ILE A 557 -4.77 -36.82 -0.85
C ILE A 557 -4.88 -38.08 0.01
N SER A 558 -4.71 -37.96 1.32
CA SER A 558 -4.73 -39.11 2.23
C SER A 558 -6.14 -39.68 2.49
N LYS A 559 -7.19 -38.90 2.29
CA LYS A 559 -8.58 -39.38 2.28
C LYS A 559 -8.94 -40.09 1.01
N ASP A 560 -8.42 -39.65 -0.13
CA ASP A 560 -8.73 -40.20 -1.45
C ASP A 560 -8.01 -41.54 -1.73
N ARG A 561 -6.83 -41.77 -1.13
CA ARG A 561 -6.01 -42.94 -1.41
C ARG A 561 -5.35 -43.55 -0.19
N GLN A 562 -5.43 -44.88 -0.07
CA GLN A 562 -4.75 -45.63 1.00
C GLN A 562 -3.23 -45.63 0.85
N GLU A 563 -2.71 -45.56 -0.37
CA GLU A 563 -1.26 -45.50 -0.67
C GLU A 563 -0.86 -44.10 -1.15
N TYR A 564 -1.23 -43.10 -0.41
CA TYR A 564 -1.01 -41.70 -0.77
C TYR A 564 0.48 -41.31 -0.87
N THR A 565 1.36 -42.06 -0.19
CA THR A 565 2.81 -41.80 -0.22
C THR A 565 3.51 -42.30 -1.49
N SER A 566 2.79 -43.01 -2.36
CA SER A 566 3.33 -43.58 -3.62
C SER A 566 2.89 -42.82 -4.89
N LEU A 567 2.34 -41.61 -4.72
CA LEU A 567 1.88 -40.77 -5.83
C LEU A 567 3.04 -40.23 -6.68
N SER A 568 2.82 -40.17 -8.00
CA SER A 568 3.75 -39.53 -8.92
C SER A 568 3.74 -37.98 -8.76
N LYS A 569 4.76 -37.34 -9.31
CA LYS A 569 4.85 -35.87 -9.30
C LYS A 569 3.64 -35.20 -9.99
N GLU A 570 3.21 -35.78 -11.11
CA GLU A 570 2.09 -35.29 -11.90
C GLU A 570 0.75 -35.40 -11.13
N GLU A 571 0.55 -36.50 -10.39
CA GLU A 571 -0.64 -36.68 -9.57
C GLU A 571 -0.67 -35.70 -8.42
N ILE A 572 0.45 -35.49 -7.73
CA ILE A 572 0.58 -34.47 -6.64
C ILE A 572 0.35 -33.08 -7.20
N HIS A 573 0.95 -32.74 -8.34
CA HIS A 573 0.77 -31.47 -9.01
C HIS A 573 -0.71 -31.19 -9.29
N HIS A 574 -1.45 -32.16 -9.78
CA HIS A 574 -2.88 -32.03 -10.05
C HIS A 574 -3.70 -31.73 -8.79
N TYR A 575 -3.41 -32.37 -7.66
CA TYR A 575 -4.06 -32.03 -6.37
C TYR A 575 -3.73 -30.62 -5.92
N VAL A 576 -2.46 -30.21 -6.01
CA VAL A 576 -2.03 -28.86 -5.64
C VAL A 576 -2.72 -27.81 -6.51
N GLU A 577 -2.74 -28.02 -7.83
CA GLU A 577 -3.38 -27.11 -8.78
C GLU A 577 -4.89 -26.96 -8.51
N ASN A 578 -5.59 -28.05 -8.21
CA ASN A 578 -7.01 -28.02 -7.87
C ASN A 578 -7.30 -27.22 -6.61
N GLU A 579 -6.47 -27.35 -5.57
CA GLU A 579 -6.60 -26.57 -4.34
C GLU A 579 -6.28 -25.09 -4.56
N PHE A 580 -5.30 -24.80 -5.41
CA PHE A 580 -4.99 -23.45 -5.80
C PHE A 580 -5.99 -22.83 -6.77
N SER A 581 -6.81 -23.62 -7.48
CA SER A 581 -7.80 -23.08 -8.40
C SER A 581 -8.85 -22.21 -7.71
N PHE A 582 -9.21 -22.55 -6.47
CA PHE A 582 -10.07 -21.70 -5.63
C PHE A 582 -9.36 -20.39 -5.20
N ALA A 583 -8.08 -20.48 -4.91
CA ALA A 583 -7.26 -19.31 -4.58
C ALA A 583 -6.86 -18.50 -5.82
N LYS A 584 -6.87 -19.12 -7.00
CA LYS A 584 -6.45 -18.53 -8.27
C LYS A 584 -7.30 -17.32 -8.64
N GLU A 585 -8.60 -17.37 -8.47
CA GLU A 585 -9.49 -16.24 -8.75
C GLU A 585 -9.24 -15.04 -7.83
N VAL A 586 -8.78 -15.29 -6.59
CA VAL A 586 -8.52 -14.25 -5.59
C VAL A 586 -7.04 -13.78 -5.62
N LEU A 587 -6.10 -14.66 -5.97
CA LEU A 587 -4.65 -14.43 -5.87
C LEU A 587 -3.99 -14.05 -7.19
N LEU A 588 -4.55 -14.41 -8.34
CA LEU A 588 -3.97 -14.13 -9.67
C LEU A 588 -3.78 -12.65 -9.97
N GLN A 589 -4.59 -11.79 -9.37
CA GLN A 589 -4.47 -10.34 -9.55
C GLN A 589 -3.28 -9.71 -8.81
N GLN A 590 -2.62 -10.44 -7.91
CA GLN A 590 -1.60 -9.89 -7.03
C GLN A 590 -0.25 -10.62 -7.06
N VAL A 591 -0.12 -11.76 -7.73
CA VAL A 591 1.10 -12.59 -7.62
C VAL A 591 1.55 -13.13 -8.98
N PRO A 592 2.49 -12.44 -9.67
CA PRO A 592 3.00 -12.84 -10.98
C PRO A 592 3.75 -14.18 -11.04
N TRP A 593 4.02 -14.85 -9.93
CA TRP A 593 4.81 -16.09 -9.79
C TRP A 593 3.99 -17.25 -9.23
N PHE A 594 2.68 -17.24 -9.47
CA PHE A 594 1.73 -18.23 -8.97
C PHE A 594 2.06 -19.66 -9.42
N ASP A 595 2.38 -19.86 -10.70
CA ASP A 595 2.70 -21.18 -11.24
C ASP A 595 3.99 -21.75 -10.63
N SER A 596 4.97 -20.89 -10.34
CA SER A 596 6.19 -21.33 -9.65
C SER A 596 5.94 -21.75 -8.20
N GLN A 597 4.89 -21.25 -7.56
CA GLN A 597 4.51 -21.71 -6.22
C GLN A 597 3.83 -23.07 -6.22
N ILE A 598 3.00 -23.35 -7.23
CA ILE A 598 2.41 -24.67 -7.39
C ILE A 598 3.52 -25.71 -7.54
N GLU A 599 4.51 -25.45 -8.40
CA GLU A 599 5.66 -26.33 -8.60
C GLU A 599 6.49 -26.51 -7.32
N GLU A 600 6.79 -25.41 -6.62
CA GLU A 600 7.52 -25.44 -5.33
C GLU A 600 6.78 -26.28 -4.28
N ILE A 601 5.46 -26.14 -4.17
CA ILE A 601 4.66 -26.91 -3.22
C ILE A 601 4.57 -28.39 -3.64
N THR A 602 4.47 -28.68 -4.92
CA THR A 602 4.49 -30.05 -5.45
C THR A 602 5.80 -30.76 -5.08
N GLU A 603 6.94 -30.13 -5.31
CA GLU A 603 8.23 -30.68 -4.94
C GLU A 603 8.38 -30.90 -3.44
N LYS A 604 7.88 -29.96 -2.64
CA LYS A 604 7.86 -30.08 -1.18
C LYS A 604 7.01 -31.27 -0.72
N LEU A 605 5.83 -31.46 -1.30
CA LEU A 605 4.97 -32.60 -0.98
C LEU A 605 5.59 -33.93 -1.37
N MET A 606 6.31 -34.01 -2.48
CA MET A 606 7.06 -35.22 -2.83
C MET A 606 8.07 -35.61 -1.75
N LEU A 607 8.85 -34.63 -1.26
CA LEU A 607 9.80 -34.87 -0.16
C LEU A 607 9.10 -35.28 1.14
N ILE A 608 7.97 -34.67 1.43
CA ILE A 608 7.15 -35.01 2.61
C ILE A 608 6.60 -36.42 2.50
N PHE A 609 6.08 -36.81 1.33
CA PHE A 609 5.57 -38.17 1.10
C PHE A 609 6.65 -39.22 1.21
N GLU A 610 7.84 -38.94 0.70
CA GLU A 610 8.99 -39.85 0.89
C GLU A 610 9.32 -40.03 2.39
N GLN A 611 9.29 -38.95 3.16
CA GLN A 611 9.51 -39.02 4.61
C GLN A 611 8.41 -39.81 5.32
N LEU A 612 7.14 -39.59 4.97
CA LEU A 612 6.01 -40.29 5.57
C LEU A 612 6.02 -41.77 5.19
N HIS A 613 6.35 -42.09 3.94
CA HIS A 613 6.51 -43.50 3.49
C HIS A 613 7.57 -44.22 4.31
N ASN A 614 8.74 -43.60 4.50
CA ASN A 614 9.81 -44.21 5.30
C ASN A 614 9.42 -44.34 6.79
N PHE A 615 8.63 -43.43 7.31
CA PHE A 615 8.10 -43.52 8.67
C PHE A 615 7.07 -44.65 8.79
N GLU A 616 6.04 -44.69 7.94
CA GLU A 616 4.93 -45.64 7.98
C GLU A 616 5.37 -47.08 7.71
N SER A 617 6.36 -47.29 6.86
CA SER A 617 6.93 -48.62 6.57
C SER A 617 7.57 -49.31 7.79
N ASN A 618 7.92 -48.51 8.81
CA ASN A 618 8.56 -48.98 10.05
C ASN A 618 7.70 -48.76 11.30
N TRP A 619 6.45 -48.33 11.13
CA TRP A 619 5.54 -48.00 12.22
C TRP A 619 4.49 -49.08 12.39
N HIS A 620 4.22 -49.53 13.61
CA HIS A 620 3.30 -50.67 13.87
C HIS A 620 1.87 -50.26 14.18
N MET A 621 1.59 -48.96 14.29
CA MET A 621 0.20 -48.47 14.36
C MET A 621 -0.27 -48.06 12.96
N ASN A 622 -1.56 -48.19 12.71
CA ASN A 622 -2.16 -47.73 11.47
C ASN A 622 -2.70 -46.32 11.64
N MET A 623 -2.54 -45.51 10.61
CA MET A 623 -3.24 -44.25 10.52
C MET A 623 -4.75 -44.48 10.53
N TYR A 624 -5.45 -43.93 11.52
CA TYR A 624 -6.85 -44.22 11.76
C TYR A 624 -7.76 -43.05 11.39
N LYS A 625 -7.41 -41.82 11.81
CA LYS A 625 -8.18 -40.63 11.53
C LYS A 625 -7.25 -39.46 11.20
N GLN A 626 -7.75 -38.58 10.31
CA GLN A 626 -7.11 -37.31 10.00
C GLN A 626 -8.13 -36.17 10.14
N GLU A 627 -7.64 -34.97 10.46
CA GLU A 627 -8.47 -33.79 10.73
C GLU A 627 -9.68 -34.14 11.62
N HIS A 628 -9.40 -34.90 12.68
CA HIS A 628 -10.45 -35.37 13.56
C HIS A 628 -10.96 -34.26 14.46
N LYS A 629 -12.23 -33.90 14.28
CA LYS A 629 -12.90 -32.93 15.14
C LYS A 629 -13.12 -33.49 16.53
N PHE A 630 -12.58 -32.83 17.56
CA PHE A 630 -12.81 -33.19 18.95
C PHE A 630 -13.59 -32.11 19.71
N SER A 631 -14.24 -32.53 20.80
CA SER A 631 -14.82 -31.66 21.81
C SER A 631 -14.46 -32.21 23.18
N TYR A 632 -13.82 -31.40 23.99
CA TYR A 632 -13.40 -31.79 25.34
C TYR A 632 -14.03 -30.85 26.36
N SER A 633 -14.96 -31.37 27.15
CA SER A 633 -15.69 -30.59 28.16
C SER A 633 -15.38 -31.10 29.55
N TYR A 634 -15.15 -30.17 30.50
CA TYR A 634 -14.96 -30.50 31.92
C TYR A 634 -15.51 -29.37 32.81
N PRO A 635 -15.92 -29.71 34.08
CA PRO A 635 -16.40 -28.72 35.02
C PRO A 635 -15.22 -27.98 35.68
N TRP A 636 -15.35 -26.69 35.88
CA TRP A 636 -14.37 -25.82 36.51
C TRP A 636 -15.03 -24.71 37.30
N ASN A 637 -14.87 -24.68 38.65
CA ASN A 637 -15.34 -23.62 39.56
C ASN A 637 -16.79 -23.15 39.32
N GLY A 638 -17.72 -24.07 39.01
CA GLY A 638 -19.11 -23.74 38.70
C GLY A 638 -19.37 -23.34 37.25
N TYR A 639 -18.37 -23.39 36.37
CA TYR A 639 -18.44 -23.20 34.94
C TYR A 639 -18.22 -24.52 34.21
N THR A 640 -18.66 -24.58 32.97
CA THR A 640 -18.30 -25.65 32.02
C THR A 640 -17.29 -25.11 31.00
N ILE A 641 -16.18 -25.79 30.86
CA ILE A 641 -15.13 -25.45 29.92
C ILE A 641 -15.26 -26.35 28.72
N ASP A 642 -15.56 -25.77 27.55
CA ASP A 642 -15.77 -26.47 26.28
C ASP A 642 -14.61 -26.15 25.33
N LEU A 643 -13.65 -27.06 25.19
CA LEU A 643 -12.52 -26.95 24.29
C LEU A 643 -12.80 -27.76 23.03
N TYR A 644 -12.56 -27.17 21.85
CA TYR A 644 -12.76 -27.83 20.57
C TYR A 644 -11.63 -27.53 19.59
N GLY A 645 -11.50 -28.38 18.60
CA GLY A 645 -10.48 -28.21 17.56
C GLY A 645 -10.43 -29.43 16.63
N TYR A 646 -9.34 -29.50 15.88
CA TYR A 646 -9.06 -30.61 14.99
C TYR A 646 -7.71 -31.20 15.35
N ILE A 647 -7.62 -32.54 15.27
CA ILE A 647 -6.39 -33.31 15.45
C ILE A 647 -5.92 -33.74 14.08
N ASP A 648 -4.75 -33.30 13.66
CA ASP A 648 -4.26 -33.50 12.28
C ASP A 648 -4.19 -34.99 11.92
N ARG A 649 -3.63 -35.84 12.80
CA ARG A 649 -3.48 -37.28 12.56
C ARG A 649 -3.55 -38.08 13.86
N ILE A 650 -4.29 -39.18 13.82
CA ILE A 650 -4.40 -40.16 14.89
C ILE A 650 -4.02 -41.54 14.34
N ASP A 651 -2.97 -42.13 14.90
CA ASP A 651 -2.63 -43.53 14.61
C ASP A 651 -3.05 -44.40 15.78
N ASN A 652 -3.71 -45.51 15.51
CA ASN A 652 -4.12 -46.40 16.58
C ASN A 652 -3.81 -47.86 16.30
N SER A 653 -3.80 -48.61 17.39
CA SER A 653 -3.86 -50.08 17.44
C SER A 653 -5.18 -50.46 18.11
N ASN A 654 -5.35 -51.79 18.40
CA ASN A 654 -6.55 -52.24 19.08
C ASN A 654 -6.71 -51.71 20.52
N THR A 655 -5.63 -51.32 21.17
CA THR A 655 -5.61 -50.92 22.62
C THR A 655 -5.03 -49.53 22.87
N SER A 656 -4.32 -48.97 21.92
CA SER A 656 -3.49 -47.80 22.11
C SER A 656 -3.53 -46.86 20.96
N PHE A 657 -3.14 -45.59 21.19
CA PHE A 657 -3.07 -44.59 20.12
C PHE A 657 -1.88 -43.62 20.28
N CYS A 658 -1.52 -42.97 19.18
CA CYS A 658 -0.61 -41.83 19.13
C CYS A 658 -1.27 -40.64 18.42
N ILE A 659 -0.94 -39.45 18.88
CA ILE A 659 -1.35 -38.18 18.25
C ILE A 659 -0.17 -37.58 17.50
N PHE A 660 -0.44 -37.12 16.27
CA PHE A 660 0.52 -36.35 15.49
C PHE A 660 -0.10 -35.05 15.07
N ASP A 661 0.70 -33.99 15.11
CA ASP A 661 0.33 -32.65 14.62
C ASP A 661 1.42 -32.19 13.66
N TYR A 662 1.01 -31.81 12.45
CA TYR A 662 1.90 -31.36 11.39
C TYR A 662 2.34 -29.92 11.61
N LYS A 663 3.64 -29.64 11.43
CA LYS A 663 4.20 -28.29 11.52
C LYS A 663 5.04 -27.97 10.30
N SER A 664 4.90 -26.77 9.74
CA SER A 664 5.68 -26.29 8.59
C SER A 664 7.17 -26.11 8.88
N SER A 665 7.58 -26.18 10.14
CA SER A 665 8.98 -26.07 10.58
C SER A 665 9.25 -27.01 11.75
N ASP A 666 10.54 -27.26 12.03
CA ASP A 666 10.93 -28.00 13.23
C ASP A 666 10.42 -27.28 14.49
N LYS A 667 9.51 -27.91 15.20
CA LYS A 667 9.00 -27.43 16.47
C LYS A 667 9.39 -28.43 17.54
N ASP A 668 10.14 -27.98 18.52
CA ASP A 668 10.48 -28.75 19.71
C ASP A 668 9.37 -28.56 20.73
N ILE A 669 8.99 -29.66 21.42
CA ILE A 669 8.14 -29.55 22.59
C ILE A 669 9.07 -29.27 23.76
N LYS A 670 8.93 -28.12 24.40
CA LYS A 670 9.64 -27.75 25.61
C LYS A 670 8.67 -27.88 26.78
N ILE A 671 9.08 -28.61 27.83
CA ILE A 671 8.30 -28.69 29.08
C ILE A 671 8.02 -27.28 29.62
N ASP A 672 9.02 -26.44 29.63
CA ASP A 672 8.87 -25.04 30.06
C ASP A 672 7.75 -24.27 29.32
N ASP A 673 7.63 -24.44 28.01
CA ASP A 673 6.59 -23.75 27.22
C ASP A 673 5.20 -24.33 27.55
N PHE A 674 5.11 -25.60 27.85
CA PHE A 674 3.88 -26.26 28.30
C PHE A 674 3.47 -25.77 29.71
N GLU A 675 4.37 -25.81 30.69
CA GLU A 675 4.17 -25.33 32.05
C GLU A 675 3.78 -23.84 32.12
N LYS A 676 4.15 -23.06 31.11
CA LYS A 676 3.80 -21.63 30.94
C LYS A 676 2.52 -21.39 30.13
N GLY A 677 1.90 -22.43 29.60
CA GLY A 677 0.68 -22.34 28.77
C GLY A 677 0.89 -21.93 27.34
N LEU A 678 2.12 -21.96 26.82
CA LEU A 678 2.47 -21.54 25.47
C LEU A 678 2.38 -22.67 24.43
N SER A 679 2.28 -23.93 24.88
CA SER A 679 2.25 -25.14 24.04
C SER A 679 1.36 -26.23 24.63
N LEU A 680 0.04 -26.04 24.55
CA LEU A 680 -0.97 -26.93 25.15
C LEU A 680 -1.58 -27.91 24.16
N GLN A 681 -1.37 -27.74 22.85
CA GLN A 681 -2.07 -28.47 21.79
C GLN A 681 -1.98 -29.99 21.97
N LEU A 682 -0.76 -30.55 21.94
CA LEU A 682 -0.55 -32.01 21.96
C LEU A 682 -1.10 -32.68 23.23
N ALA A 683 -0.92 -32.06 24.39
CA ALA A 683 -1.47 -32.56 25.65
C ALA A 683 -3.01 -32.59 25.61
N THR A 684 -3.63 -31.49 25.16
CA THR A 684 -5.10 -31.41 25.09
C THR A 684 -5.67 -32.39 24.09
N TYR A 685 -5.05 -32.56 22.93
CA TYR A 685 -5.48 -33.53 21.93
C TYR A 685 -5.42 -34.96 22.48
N THR A 686 -4.35 -35.27 23.20
CA THR A 686 -4.20 -36.57 23.86
C THR A 686 -5.30 -36.85 24.88
N LEU A 687 -5.56 -35.90 25.79
CA LEU A 687 -6.60 -36.02 26.80
C LEU A 687 -8.01 -36.09 26.22
N ALA A 688 -8.25 -35.30 25.17
CA ALA A 688 -9.54 -35.30 24.50
C ALA A 688 -9.82 -36.65 23.82
N TYR A 689 -8.84 -37.19 23.08
CA TYR A 689 -9.04 -38.44 22.36
C TYR A 689 -9.00 -39.66 23.30
N GLU A 690 -8.23 -39.64 24.36
CA GLU A 690 -8.29 -40.64 25.42
C GLU A 690 -9.71 -40.75 26.03
N LYS A 691 -10.31 -39.62 26.36
CA LYS A 691 -11.68 -39.56 26.90
C LYS A 691 -12.72 -40.02 25.88
N GLU A 692 -12.53 -39.72 24.61
CA GLU A 692 -13.44 -40.14 23.52
C GLU A 692 -13.33 -41.61 23.19
N SER A 693 -12.11 -42.15 23.07
CA SER A 693 -11.86 -43.48 22.53
C SER A 693 -11.78 -44.55 23.63
N GLY A 694 -11.40 -44.19 24.84
CA GLY A 694 -11.04 -45.12 25.92
C GLY A 694 -9.76 -45.91 25.69
N LEU A 695 -8.98 -45.59 24.63
CA LEU A 695 -7.69 -46.19 24.32
C LEU A 695 -6.57 -45.58 25.17
N ILE A 696 -5.48 -46.29 25.32
CA ILE A 696 -4.31 -45.83 26.05
C ILE A 696 -3.40 -45.01 25.16
N PRO A 697 -3.10 -43.73 25.52
CA PRO A 697 -2.15 -42.93 24.74
C PRO A 697 -0.71 -43.41 24.95
N VAL A 698 0.02 -43.62 23.88
CA VAL A 698 1.45 -44.01 23.90
C VAL A 698 2.35 -42.81 23.81
N GLY A 699 1.93 -41.80 23.08
CA GLY A 699 2.67 -40.57 22.90
C GLY A 699 1.97 -39.55 22.00
N CYS A 700 2.52 -38.33 21.97
CA CYS A 700 2.06 -37.27 21.13
C CYS A 700 3.25 -36.49 20.53
N PHE A 701 3.21 -36.22 19.23
CA PHE A 701 4.38 -35.78 18.48
C PHE A 701 4.06 -34.69 17.46
N TYR A 702 5.03 -33.82 17.24
CA TYR A 702 5.07 -32.97 16.05
C TYR A 702 5.79 -33.68 14.90
N ILE A 703 5.23 -33.65 13.72
CA ILE A 703 5.87 -34.02 12.46
C ILE A 703 6.20 -32.75 11.69
N ALA A 704 7.49 -32.47 11.50
CA ALA A 704 7.92 -31.34 10.71
C ALA A 704 7.78 -31.67 9.21
N LEU A 705 6.93 -30.89 8.50
CA LEU A 705 6.80 -30.91 7.04
C LEU A 705 7.97 -30.13 6.46
N ARG A 706 9.16 -30.72 6.46
CA ARG A 706 10.40 -30.06 6.03
C ARG A 706 10.44 -29.85 4.54
N THR A 707 10.83 -28.62 4.16
CA THR A 707 10.92 -28.15 2.79
C THR A 707 12.31 -27.64 2.43
N THR A 708 13.28 -27.67 3.36
CA THR A 708 14.64 -27.23 3.13
C THR A 708 15.61 -28.40 3.10
N PRO A 709 16.61 -28.40 2.20
CA PRO A 709 17.69 -29.39 2.23
C PRO A 709 18.37 -29.39 3.60
N GLU A 710 18.61 -30.57 4.16
CA GLU A 710 19.35 -30.68 5.41
C GLU A 710 20.79 -30.18 5.22
N THR A 711 21.18 -29.19 6.00
CA THR A 711 22.58 -28.79 6.05
C THR A 711 23.32 -29.73 6.99
N LEU A 712 24.18 -30.56 6.43
CA LEU A 712 25.10 -31.39 7.22
C LEU A 712 26.13 -30.49 7.88
N THR A 713 25.98 -30.27 9.17
CA THR A 713 27.02 -29.60 9.96
C THR A 713 28.08 -30.62 10.32
N TYR A 714 29.14 -30.61 9.57
CA TYR A 714 30.38 -31.27 10.00
C TYR A 714 30.80 -30.71 11.37
N GLY A 715 31.08 -31.61 12.31
CA GLY A 715 31.41 -31.30 13.69
C GLY A 715 32.44 -30.19 13.81
N LYS A 716 32.41 -29.45 14.92
CA LYS A 716 33.17 -28.23 15.22
C LYS A 716 34.52 -28.17 14.47
N LEU A 717 34.54 -27.33 13.44
CA LEU A 717 35.77 -27.00 12.70
C LEU A 717 36.83 -26.53 13.72
N ASN A 718 37.76 -27.39 14.00
CA ASN A 718 38.94 -27.03 14.78
C ASN A 718 39.80 -26.19 13.83
N TYR A 719 39.80 -24.88 13.96
CA TYR A 719 40.45 -23.89 13.12
C TYR A 719 41.98 -24.11 12.88
N ARG A 720 42.55 -25.19 13.39
CA ARG A 720 43.96 -25.50 13.31
C ARG A 720 44.31 -26.72 12.43
N LYS A 721 43.35 -27.38 11.79
CA LYS A 721 43.66 -28.52 10.88
C LYS A 721 43.07 -28.28 9.49
N LYS A 722 43.89 -28.52 8.48
CA LYS A 722 43.54 -28.58 7.07
C LYS A 722 42.29 -29.47 6.89
N ILE A 723 41.40 -29.07 5.97
CA ILE A 723 40.22 -29.84 5.56
C ILE A 723 40.60 -31.32 5.40
N PRO A 724 40.04 -32.24 6.19
CA PRO A 724 40.31 -33.63 5.99
C PRO A 724 39.57 -34.13 4.74
N GLU A 725 40.23 -34.94 3.93
CA GLU A 725 39.58 -35.72 2.89
C GLU A 725 38.52 -36.63 3.55
N LEU A 726 37.32 -36.68 2.94
CA LEU A 726 36.23 -37.57 3.35
C LEU A 726 36.71 -39.01 3.32
N THR A 727 36.67 -39.70 4.44
CA THR A 727 37.01 -41.14 4.55
C THR A 727 35.73 -41.98 4.64
N VAL A 728 35.82 -43.25 4.34
CA VAL A 728 34.69 -44.21 4.33
C VAL A 728 33.95 -44.31 5.68
N ASN A 729 34.57 -43.89 6.77
CA ASN A 729 33.91 -43.80 8.08
C ASN A 729 32.92 -42.62 8.21
N ASP A 730 33.00 -41.66 7.30
CA ASP A 730 32.13 -40.47 7.30
C ASP A 730 30.72 -40.78 6.79
N GLU A 731 30.57 -41.85 5.97
CA GLU A 731 29.24 -42.28 5.49
C GLU A 731 28.32 -42.78 6.62
N LYS A 732 28.92 -43.40 7.65
CA LYS A 732 28.14 -43.86 8.81
C LYS A 732 27.74 -42.67 9.70
N ASP A 733 28.64 -41.73 9.84
CA ASP A 733 28.34 -40.48 10.59
C ASP A 733 27.30 -39.61 9.88
N ILE A 734 27.36 -39.58 8.56
CA ILE A 734 26.33 -38.95 7.70
C ILE A 734 24.99 -39.67 7.87
N ALA A 735 24.96 -40.99 7.75
CA ALA A 735 23.73 -41.79 7.90
C ALA A 735 23.15 -41.67 9.32
N ASP A 736 23.99 -41.61 10.35
CA ASP A 736 23.54 -41.41 11.73
C ASP A 736 23.06 -39.97 11.98
N THR A 737 23.65 -38.97 11.34
CA THR A 737 23.18 -37.59 11.37
C THR A 737 21.83 -37.46 10.68
N PHE A 738 21.63 -38.09 9.53
CA PHE A 738 20.32 -38.18 8.86
C PHE A 738 19.26 -38.85 9.72
N LYS A 739 19.60 -39.91 10.45
CA LYS A 739 18.70 -40.56 11.40
C LYS A 739 18.34 -39.64 12.56
N VAL A 740 19.28 -38.83 13.03
CA VAL A 740 19.06 -37.84 14.10
C VAL A 740 18.07 -36.77 13.69
N ASN A 741 18.15 -36.30 12.47
CA ASN A 741 17.33 -35.20 11.98
C ASN A 741 15.89 -35.59 11.57
N ARG A 742 15.60 -36.89 11.41
CA ARG A 742 14.26 -37.42 11.10
C ARG A 742 13.49 -37.87 12.33
N ARG A 743 13.79 -37.35 13.51
CA ARG A 743 13.17 -37.77 14.78
C ARG A 743 11.82 -37.11 15.01
N LEU A 744 10.94 -37.87 15.70
CA LEU A 744 9.70 -37.33 16.25
C LEU A 744 10.03 -36.37 17.40
N ASN A 745 9.45 -35.18 17.34
CA ASN A 745 9.56 -34.19 18.41
C ASN A 745 8.28 -34.22 19.23
N GLY A 746 8.34 -34.74 20.46
CA GLY A 746 7.15 -34.91 21.29
C GLY A 746 7.41 -35.63 22.55
N TRP A 747 6.36 -36.15 23.16
CA TRP A 747 6.40 -36.94 24.37
C TRP A 747 6.02 -38.38 24.09
N HIS A 748 6.85 -39.31 24.54
CA HIS A 748 6.52 -40.70 24.76
C HIS A 748 6.21 -40.90 26.21
N PHE A 749 5.03 -41.40 26.58
CA PHE A 749 4.64 -41.54 27.96
C PHE A 749 5.37 -42.72 28.62
N SER A 750 5.96 -42.51 29.79
CA SER A 750 6.84 -43.46 30.47
C SER A 750 6.12 -44.72 30.94
N ASP A 751 4.82 -44.65 31.15
CA ASP A 751 3.92 -45.71 31.57
C ASP A 751 3.37 -46.57 30.38
N ALA A 752 3.63 -46.16 29.14
CA ALA A 752 3.27 -46.88 27.94
C ALA A 752 4.38 -47.86 27.53
N SER A 753 4.32 -49.08 27.91
CA SER A 753 5.35 -50.10 27.60
C SER A 753 5.28 -50.70 26.21
N ILE A 754 4.16 -50.57 25.53
CA ILE A 754 3.88 -51.14 24.20
C ILE A 754 4.47 -50.19 23.15
N TYR A 755 5.25 -50.61 22.23
CA TYR A 755 5.88 -49.78 21.14
C TYR A 755 7.10 -48.92 21.53
N CYS A 756 7.64 -49.11 22.73
CA CYS A 756 8.79 -48.37 23.22
C CYS A 756 10.01 -48.41 22.28
N ASP A 757 10.24 -49.52 21.61
CA ASP A 757 11.39 -49.72 20.72
C ASP A 757 11.22 -48.99 19.37
N ASP A 758 10.00 -48.91 18.82
CA ASP A 758 9.70 -48.17 17.61
C ASP A 758 9.84 -46.67 17.86
N ILE A 759 9.31 -46.19 18.94
CA ILE A 759 9.40 -44.75 19.31
C ILE A 759 10.85 -44.40 19.63
N LYS A 760 11.62 -45.21 20.34
CA LYS A 760 13.04 -44.99 20.61
C LYS A 760 13.89 -44.88 19.36
N ARG A 761 13.48 -45.53 18.26
CA ARG A 761 14.16 -45.44 16.96
C ARG A 761 14.10 -44.02 16.38
N TYR A 762 13.03 -43.27 16.67
CA TYR A 762 12.74 -41.96 16.12
C TYR A 762 12.87 -40.80 17.11
N MET A 763 13.07 -41.07 18.42
CA MET A 763 13.20 -40.06 19.47
C MET A 763 14.65 -39.81 19.91
N PRO A 764 15.02 -38.60 20.33
CA PRO A 764 16.34 -38.32 20.91
C PRO A 764 16.54 -39.04 22.26
N VAL A 765 17.69 -39.64 22.47
CA VAL A 765 18.04 -40.43 23.65
C VAL A 765 18.09 -39.64 24.95
N LYS A 766 17.93 -38.32 24.97
CA LYS A 766 18.21 -37.45 26.13
C LYS A 766 17.01 -36.73 26.71
N ARG A 767 15.77 -37.06 26.36
CA ARG A 767 14.60 -36.41 26.98
C ARG A 767 14.01 -37.26 28.08
N ALA A 768 13.74 -36.65 29.23
CA ALA A 768 12.86 -37.22 30.24
C ALA A 768 11.46 -37.36 29.63
N ASN A 769 10.94 -38.56 29.60
CA ASN A 769 9.59 -38.85 29.15
C ASN A 769 8.65 -38.70 30.34
N PRO A 770 7.71 -37.74 30.35
CA PRO A 770 6.76 -37.61 31.45
C PRO A 770 5.81 -38.80 31.49
N SER A 771 5.23 -39.08 32.67
CA SER A 771 4.08 -39.98 32.74
C SER A 771 2.82 -39.26 32.19
N LEU A 772 1.85 -40.05 31.74
CA LEU A 772 0.56 -39.48 31.32
C LEU A 772 -0.14 -38.79 32.50
N GLU A 773 -0.02 -39.32 33.70
CA GLU A 773 -0.62 -38.75 34.90
C GLU A 773 -0.01 -37.38 35.23
N THR A 774 1.31 -37.24 35.16
CA THR A 774 2.00 -35.96 35.34
C THR A 774 1.50 -34.93 34.34
N ILE A 775 1.37 -35.28 33.05
CA ILE A 775 0.86 -34.38 32.04
C ILE A 775 -0.59 -33.96 32.29
N LYS A 776 -1.44 -34.86 32.82
CA LYS A 776 -2.84 -34.54 33.19
C LYS A 776 -2.90 -33.52 34.31
N GLU A 777 -2.11 -33.74 35.38
CA GLU A 777 -2.05 -32.87 36.54
C GLU A 777 -1.53 -31.48 36.17
N GLU A 778 -0.40 -31.42 35.47
CA GLU A 778 0.19 -30.16 35.02
C GLU A 778 -0.71 -29.43 34.04
N TRP A 779 -1.33 -30.13 33.08
CA TRP A 779 -2.29 -29.55 32.15
C TRP A 779 -3.46 -28.90 32.87
N THR A 780 -3.99 -29.57 33.90
CA THR A 780 -5.09 -29.03 34.70
C THR A 780 -4.67 -27.78 35.44
N GLN A 781 -3.51 -27.77 36.08
CA GLN A 781 -2.98 -26.60 36.80
C GLN A 781 -2.80 -25.41 35.83
N VAL A 782 -2.19 -25.64 34.68
CA VAL A 782 -1.92 -24.60 33.70
C VAL A 782 -3.22 -24.00 33.14
N VAL A 783 -4.16 -24.86 32.76
CA VAL A 783 -5.43 -24.39 32.16
C VAL A 783 -6.28 -23.68 33.20
N ASP A 784 -6.36 -24.20 34.42
CA ASP A 784 -7.11 -23.59 35.52
C ASP A 784 -6.53 -22.21 35.91
N SER A 785 -5.21 -22.06 35.90
CA SER A 785 -4.53 -20.79 36.15
C SER A 785 -4.87 -19.78 35.04
N LEU A 786 -4.85 -20.20 33.75
CA LEU A 786 -5.22 -19.33 32.62
C LEU A 786 -6.69 -18.89 32.68
N LEU A 787 -7.59 -19.81 33.04
CA LEU A 787 -9.02 -19.52 33.20
C LEU A 787 -9.30 -18.55 34.34
N GLU A 788 -8.58 -18.66 35.47
CA GLU A 788 -8.71 -17.73 36.60
C GLU A 788 -8.25 -16.32 36.21
N ASP A 789 -7.11 -16.20 35.50
CA ASP A 789 -6.62 -14.92 34.97
C ASP A 789 -7.61 -14.30 34.00
N ILE A 790 -8.18 -15.09 33.09
CA ILE A 790 -9.20 -14.60 32.12
C ILE A 790 -10.45 -14.15 32.88
N LYS A 791 -10.88 -14.89 33.89
CA LYS A 791 -12.05 -14.59 34.70
C LYS A 791 -11.86 -13.32 35.53
N SER A 792 -10.67 -13.10 36.08
CA SER A 792 -10.32 -11.89 36.82
C SER A 792 -10.27 -10.63 35.99
N GLY A 793 -10.22 -10.78 34.64
CA GLY A 793 -10.23 -9.66 33.70
C GLY A 793 -8.84 -9.09 33.39
N GLN A 794 -7.78 -9.81 33.70
CA GLN A 794 -6.42 -9.37 33.37
C GLN A 794 -6.23 -9.28 31.87
N ALA A 795 -6.11 -8.06 31.36
CA ALA A 795 -5.97 -7.76 29.93
C ALA A 795 -4.85 -6.73 29.66
N LEU A 796 -3.80 -6.77 30.46
CA LEU A 796 -2.64 -5.90 30.27
C LEU A 796 -1.82 -6.32 29.04
N PRO A 797 -1.17 -5.39 28.37
CA PRO A 797 -0.33 -5.67 27.20
C PRO A 797 1.04 -6.25 27.59
N ASN A 798 1.04 -7.25 28.42
CA ASN A 798 2.21 -8.01 28.81
C ASN A 798 2.43 -9.12 27.80
N HIS A 799 3.51 -9.06 27.05
CA HIS A 799 3.80 -10.03 26.01
C HIS A 799 5.08 -10.79 26.30
N VAL A 800 5.10 -12.07 25.95
CA VAL A 800 6.32 -12.87 25.95
C VAL A 800 7.17 -12.57 24.73
N GLN A 801 8.44 -12.97 24.76
CA GLN A 801 9.40 -12.79 23.68
C GLN A 801 8.81 -13.20 22.31
N ASP A 802 9.10 -12.43 21.29
CA ASP A 802 8.63 -12.59 19.92
C ASP A 802 7.10 -12.51 19.68
N ALA A 803 6.27 -12.42 20.70
CA ALA A 803 4.81 -12.35 20.55
C ALA A 803 4.35 -11.12 19.75
N CYS A 804 5.08 -10.01 19.81
CA CYS A 804 4.78 -8.77 19.09
C CYS A 804 5.26 -8.76 17.64
N LYS A 805 6.14 -9.67 17.25
CA LYS A 805 6.75 -9.67 15.92
C LYS A 805 5.72 -9.72 14.78
N PHE A 806 4.68 -10.53 14.97
CA PHE A 806 3.59 -10.73 14.00
C PHE A 806 2.21 -10.38 14.58
N CYS A 807 2.15 -9.53 15.60
CA CYS A 807 0.91 -9.17 16.25
C CYS A 807 0.11 -8.18 15.40
N ALA A 808 -1.09 -8.57 14.98
CA ALA A 808 -2.00 -7.70 14.21
C ALA A 808 -2.46 -6.46 15.00
N TYR A 809 -2.40 -6.50 16.32
CA TYR A 809 -2.84 -5.42 17.20
C TYR A 809 -1.72 -4.51 17.70
N ARG A 810 -0.51 -4.65 17.16
CA ARG A 810 0.65 -3.84 17.56
C ARG A 810 0.37 -2.35 17.44
N SER A 811 -0.37 -1.96 16.42
CA SER A 811 -0.74 -0.57 16.17
C SER A 811 -1.73 -0.01 17.21
N ILE A 812 -2.62 -0.84 17.76
CA ILE A 812 -3.55 -0.45 18.83
C ILE A 812 -2.84 -0.45 20.18
N CYS A 813 -2.07 -1.51 20.45
CA CYS A 813 -1.34 -1.71 21.70
C CYS A 813 -0.29 -0.61 21.94
N ARG A 814 0.41 -0.17 20.89
CA ARG A 814 1.51 0.82 20.96
C ARG A 814 2.59 0.48 21.99
N ASN A 815 2.58 -0.73 22.54
CA ASN A 815 3.56 -1.18 23.50
C ASN A 815 4.81 -1.67 22.79
N SER A 816 5.93 -1.00 22.99
CA SER A 816 7.22 -1.39 22.41
C SER A 816 8.19 -2.05 23.39
N ALA A 817 7.87 -2.08 24.69
CA ALA A 817 8.90 -2.28 25.70
C ALA A 817 8.57 -3.23 26.85
N ASN A 818 7.35 -3.68 27.00
CA ASN A 818 7.01 -4.54 28.14
C ASN A 818 7.04 -6.03 27.74
N GLU A 819 8.23 -6.50 27.39
CA GLU A 819 8.50 -7.92 27.30
C GLU A 819 8.58 -8.48 28.74
N VAL A 820 7.75 -9.50 29.01
CA VAL A 820 7.74 -10.17 30.34
C VAL A 820 8.19 -11.60 30.17
N GLU A 821 8.88 -12.11 31.19
CA GLU A 821 9.14 -13.54 31.28
C GLU A 821 7.80 -14.28 31.41
N PRO A 822 7.59 -15.36 30.64
CA PRO A 822 6.38 -16.16 30.77
C PRO A 822 6.25 -16.73 32.18
N MET A 823 5.08 -16.54 32.77
CA MET A 823 4.79 -17.01 34.11
C MET A 823 4.74 -18.56 34.18
N LEU A 824 5.46 -19.16 35.08
CA LEU A 824 5.32 -20.58 35.42
C LEU A 824 3.96 -20.79 36.11
N ARG A 825 3.17 -21.76 35.64
CA ARG A 825 1.80 -22.01 36.10
C ARG A 825 1.61 -23.37 36.81
N VAL A 826 2.71 -24.06 37.02
CA VAL A 826 2.75 -25.34 37.71
C VAL A 826 3.43 -25.14 39.06
N GLU A 827 2.84 -25.66 40.14
CA GLU A 827 3.48 -25.72 41.46
C GLU A 827 4.54 -26.82 41.42
N LYS A 828 5.81 -26.46 41.57
CA LYS A 828 6.90 -27.41 41.73
C LYS A 828 7.15 -27.55 43.23
N GLU A 829 7.05 -28.76 43.75
CA GLU A 829 7.54 -29.06 45.08
C GLU A 829 9.05 -28.72 45.10
N GLU A 830 9.48 -27.83 45.98
CA GLU A 830 10.90 -27.59 46.26
C GLU A 830 11.53 -28.88 46.74
N GLU A 831 12.37 -29.53 45.87
CA GLU A 831 13.24 -30.64 46.29
C GLU A 831 14.35 -30.19 47.25
#